data_a842f68984b332c24ddf62df46fcf521
#
_entry.id   a842f68984b332c24ddf62df46fcf521
#
_cell.length_a   1.000
_cell.length_b   1.000
_cell.length_c   1.000
_cell.angle_alpha   90.00
_cell.angle_beta   90.00
_cell.angle_gamma   90.00
#
_symmetry.space_group_name_H-M   'P 1'
#
loop_
_entity.id
_entity.type
_entity.pdbx_description
1 polymer ?
#
loop_
_entity_poly.entity_id
_entity_poly.type
_entity_poly.pdbx_seq_one_letter_code
_entity_poly.pdbx_strand_id
1 'polypeptide(L)'
;MTRLAQIAVITKLSLMLAACGGGSTGDGLSTLVPTAGSPTDQESSLLTASDGGCDGRCSESEEHLTEADVAQIVGQVIAEAEARGLPGTVAVVDRVGNVLAVFEMAGAAKVVTITSSHDGSSPVMGGLEGVNIIPATLAAIAKAITGAYLSTEGNAFSTRTASQIVQENFNPGETNQPSGPLFGVQFSQLPCGDLVQRARGGGLTMVGPHRSPLGLSADPGGFPLYKQGTPVGGVGFIGDGIYGLDRDISEFDDDLDEIIALAGTVGFDAPAARRADVITAVGKTFRYADWDTSSLLTDSASAEPISISDDPRGQLASVFGYYNDSTIVTGTAFGTPESGIAPAPAGLLRSASGEELDAFVLVDSEGSNRFPPRQGTDQPGNGDTEPLRAEEVQVILEEAMTLANRMRAQIRRPLGTQARVSISVVDTNGAVLGFARTRDGPMFGADVSLQKARTAVFFSGTGQGIAQSPADTLRGLPAPKYLAPVFEPEAVADDFSQRLVPALQEESPLTAPAPEISDYVVAAQRFLGIPDALERSGSPSAFADRSGGNLSRPHYPDGVASNPNGPLSKARGEWSVFSVGLQLDLVYNSLIQHVAHVTLDGAVPDVGETCPGNTGFDPDDLFQMQGEATQLANGIQIFPGSVPIFRGETLVGGIGVSGDGVDQDDMISFLGVHQAGLRLNQALNNAPPGIRADQIVLPDSLPRLRYVSCPQTPYLDSDEDNVCRGL
;
A
#
# COMPACT_ATOMS: atom_id res chain seq x y z
N MET A 1 -12.29 54.55 30.02
CA MET A 1 -11.46 55.72 29.86
C MET A 1 -10.37 55.38 28.91
N THR A 2 -10.42 56.02 27.80
CA THR A 2 -9.50 56.57 26.81
C THR A 2 -8.79 55.57 25.92
N ARG A 3 -9.27 55.37 24.70
CA ARG A 3 -9.07 56.06 23.38
C ARG A 3 -7.68 55.89 22.80
N LEU A 4 -7.65 55.10 21.65
CA LEU A 4 -7.34 55.50 20.27
C LEU A 4 -5.85 55.90 19.94
N ALA A 5 -5.25 55.19 18.97
CA ALA A 5 -4.86 55.78 17.69
C ALA A 5 -4.47 54.73 16.64
N GLN A 6 -5.12 54.84 15.49
CA GLN A 6 -4.76 54.25 14.21
C GLN A 6 -3.61 55.03 13.59
N ILE A 7 -2.72 54.36 12.82
CA ILE A 7 -2.03 55.00 11.69
C ILE A 7 -1.95 53.97 10.56
N ALA A 8 -2.60 54.29 9.47
CA ALA A 8 -2.46 53.66 8.17
C ALA A 8 -1.29 54.29 7.39
N VAL A 9 -0.48 53.49 6.73
CA VAL A 9 0.45 53.96 5.70
C VAL A 9 0.16 53.16 4.42
N ILE A 10 -0.39 53.89 3.46
CA ILE A 10 -0.54 53.51 2.06
C ILE A 10 0.73 53.91 1.33
N THR A 11 1.38 53.00 0.63
CA THR A 11 2.36 53.39 -0.38
C THR A 11 2.09 52.63 -1.69
N LYS A 12 1.79 53.42 -2.68
CA LYS A 12 1.63 53.07 -4.11
C LYS A 12 2.97 52.62 -4.68
N LEU A 13 2.95 51.57 -5.51
CA LEU A 13 4.05 51.34 -6.44
C LEU A 13 3.50 51.17 -7.85
N SER A 14 4.07 52.01 -8.71
CA SER A 14 3.65 52.22 -10.10
C SER A 14 4.23 51.16 -11.03
N LEU A 15 3.44 50.83 -12.06
CA LEU A 15 3.86 50.11 -13.27
C LEU A 15 4.97 50.84 -14.03
N MET A 16 5.95 50.10 -14.52
CA MET A 16 6.72 50.46 -15.70
C MET A 16 6.73 49.36 -16.72
N LEU A 17 5.99 49.54 -17.79
CA LEU A 17 6.20 48.91 -19.10
C LEU A 17 7.40 49.54 -19.77
N ALA A 18 8.32 48.73 -20.28
CA ALA A 18 9.26 49.16 -21.32
C ALA A 18 9.28 48.13 -22.44
N ALA A 19 8.69 48.57 -23.55
CA ALA A 19 8.87 47.92 -24.84
C ALA A 19 10.12 48.48 -25.49
N CYS A 20 10.92 47.63 -26.13
CA CYS A 20 11.87 48.05 -27.15
C CYS A 20 11.90 46.99 -28.24
N GLY A 21 11.51 47.44 -29.41
CA GLY A 21 11.59 46.67 -30.63
C GLY A 21 12.81 47.07 -31.47
N GLY A 22 13.14 46.22 -32.40
CA GLY A 22 13.61 46.61 -33.70
C GLY A 22 15.08 46.43 -34.04
N GLY A 23 15.31 45.65 -35.08
CA GLY A 23 16.52 45.80 -35.88
C GLY A 23 17.01 44.51 -36.56
N SER A 24 16.62 44.38 -37.78
CA SER A 24 16.90 43.36 -38.80
C SER A 24 18.36 43.30 -39.25
N THR A 25 18.74 42.14 -39.73
CA THR A 25 19.35 41.74 -41.04
C THR A 25 20.17 40.46 -40.77
N GLY A 26 20.07 39.38 -41.48
CA GLY A 26 19.97 39.01 -42.81
C GLY A 26 20.63 37.64 -43.01
N ASP A 27 19.95 36.84 -43.82
CA ASP A 27 20.50 35.72 -44.60
C ASP A 27 20.97 34.41 -43.96
N GLY A 28 20.33 33.35 -44.42
CA GLY A 28 20.86 31.99 -44.35
C GLY A 28 19.80 30.92 -44.16
N LEU A 29 18.82 30.79 -45.08
CA LEU A 29 17.94 29.62 -45.13
C LEU A 29 18.77 28.40 -45.55
N SER A 30 18.95 27.47 -44.65
CA SER A 30 19.29 26.07 -45.01
C SER A 30 18.26 25.18 -44.31
N THR A 31 17.30 24.74 -45.08
CA THR A 31 16.30 23.73 -44.73
C THR A 31 16.99 22.40 -44.57
N LEU A 32 17.21 21.96 -43.33
CA LEU A 32 17.43 20.55 -43.01
C LEU A 32 16.15 20.03 -42.36
N VAL A 33 15.40 19.27 -43.13
CA VAL A 33 14.31 18.41 -42.64
C VAL A 33 15.00 17.29 -41.83
N PRO A 34 14.68 17.12 -40.54
CA PRO A 34 15.13 15.93 -39.83
C PRO A 34 14.25 14.76 -40.29
N THR A 35 14.84 13.79 -40.90
CA THR A 35 14.29 12.45 -41.06
C THR A 35 14.02 11.90 -39.66
N ALA A 36 12.78 11.51 -39.39
CA ALA A 36 12.38 10.81 -38.20
C ALA A 36 13.17 9.52 -38.04
N GLY A 37 14.16 9.53 -37.16
CA GLY A 37 14.79 8.34 -36.63
C GLY A 37 13.93 7.80 -35.50
N SER A 38 13.80 6.51 -35.41
CA SER A 38 13.06 5.81 -34.35
C SER A 38 13.41 6.33 -32.97
N PRO A 39 12.42 6.41 -32.04
CA PRO A 39 12.60 6.99 -30.70
C PRO A 39 13.54 6.22 -29.76
N THR A 40 14.10 5.09 -30.20
CA THR A 40 14.87 4.17 -29.35
C THR A 40 16.33 4.55 -29.12
N ASP A 41 16.89 5.50 -29.85
CA ASP A 41 18.37 5.73 -29.80
C ASP A 41 18.76 7.09 -29.18
N GLN A 42 17.82 7.96 -28.79
CA GLN A 42 18.15 9.27 -28.22
C GLN A 42 17.91 9.45 -26.72
N GLU A 43 17.17 8.56 -26.07
CA GLU A 43 16.97 8.64 -24.62
C GLU A 43 18.12 8.02 -23.82
N SER A 44 18.90 7.12 -24.36
CA SER A 44 20.01 6.46 -23.65
C SER A 44 21.22 7.35 -23.40
N SER A 45 21.29 8.55 -23.99
CA SER A 45 22.48 9.43 -23.86
C SER A 45 22.35 10.53 -22.80
N LEU A 46 21.19 10.71 -22.18
CA LEU A 46 20.96 11.77 -21.19
C LEU A 46 21.06 11.30 -19.73
N LEU A 47 21.06 9.99 -19.50
CA LEU A 47 21.30 9.41 -18.18
C LEU A 47 22.77 9.00 -18.12
N THR A 48 23.62 9.92 -17.77
CA THR A 48 25.02 9.61 -17.50
C THR A 48 25.11 8.73 -16.27
N ALA A 49 26.01 7.76 -16.29
CA ALA A 49 26.31 6.79 -15.22
C ALA A 49 26.64 7.41 -13.83
N SER A 50 26.31 8.68 -13.62
CA SER A 50 26.61 9.41 -12.37
C SER A 50 25.49 9.34 -11.32
N ASP A 51 24.28 8.87 -11.67
CA ASP A 51 23.15 8.76 -10.73
C ASP A 51 22.80 7.30 -10.34
N GLY A 52 23.57 6.33 -10.84
CA GLY A 52 23.33 4.91 -10.56
C GLY A 52 22.00 4.38 -11.13
N GLY A 53 21.37 5.11 -12.06
CA GLY A 53 20.10 4.71 -12.66
C GLY A 53 20.25 3.51 -13.60
N CYS A 54 19.31 2.60 -13.58
CA CYS A 54 19.28 1.42 -14.45
C CYS A 54 18.47 1.63 -15.75
N ASP A 55 18.19 2.87 -16.12
CA ASP A 55 17.52 3.28 -17.37
C ASP A 55 16.24 2.50 -17.72
N GLY A 56 15.45 2.16 -16.72
CA GLY A 56 14.23 1.37 -16.91
C GLY A 56 14.47 -0.13 -17.14
N ARG A 57 15.67 -0.65 -16.88
CA ARG A 57 16.04 -2.07 -17.06
C ARG A 57 16.48 -2.75 -15.76
N CYS A 58 16.23 -2.16 -14.61
CA CYS A 58 16.61 -2.78 -13.34
C CYS A 58 15.97 -4.15 -13.13
N SER A 59 14.83 -4.40 -13.72
CA SER A 59 14.17 -5.71 -13.66
C SER A 59 14.87 -6.81 -14.48
N GLU A 60 15.84 -6.45 -15.31
CA GLU A 60 16.74 -7.37 -16.03
C GLU A 60 18.07 -7.52 -15.29
N SER A 61 18.26 -6.79 -14.18
CA SER A 61 19.47 -6.85 -13.37
C SER A 61 19.46 -8.11 -12.49
N GLU A 62 20.61 -8.78 -12.41
CA GLU A 62 20.83 -9.90 -11.49
C GLU A 62 21.29 -9.44 -10.09
N GLU A 63 21.31 -8.11 -9.83
CA GLU A 63 21.72 -7.57 -8.54
C GLU A 63 20.77 -8.03 -7.43
N HIS A 64 21.36 -8.47 -6.32
CA HIS A 64 20.69 -8.90 -5.10
C HIS A 64 21.59 -8.70 -3.87
N LEU A 65 21.05 -8.81 -2.69
CA LEU A 65 21.82 -8.76 -1.46
C LEU A 65 22.48 -10.12 -1.21
N THR A 66 23.80 -10.13 -1.10
CA THR A 66 24.56 -11.31 -0.66
C THR A 66 24.59 -11.42 0.85
N GLU A 67 24.97 -12.57 1.41
CA GLU A 67 25.16 -12.74 2.86
C GLU A 67 26.14 -11.70 3.43
N ALA A 68 27.22 -11.38 2.68
CA ALA A 68 28.18 -10.35 3.09
C ALA A 68 27.58 -8.95 3.09
N ASP A 69 26.73 -8.61 2.11
CA ASP A 69 26.02 -7.33 2.09
C ASP A 69 25.09 -7.22 3.31
N VAL A 70 24.33 -8.26 3.60
CA VAL A 70 23.41 -8.29 4.74
C VAL A 70 24.18 -8.14 6.07
N ALA A 71 25.29 -8.88 6.23
CA ALA A 71 26.13 -8.77 7.43
C ALA A 71 26.70 -7.35 7.61
N GLN A 72 27.10 -6.71 6.51
CA GLN A 72 27.59 -5.33 6.51
C GLN A 72 26.50 -4.33 6.86
N ILE A 73 25.31 -4.43 6.26
CA ILE A 73 24.16 -3.55 6.54
C ILE A 73 23.80 -3.61 8.02
N VAL A 74 23.67 -4.80 8.58
CA VAL A 74 23.34 -4.95 10.01
C VAL A 74 24.47 -4.39 10.87
N GLY A 75 25.73 -4.63 10.52
CA GLY A 75 26.90 -4.10 11.23
C GLY A 75 26.92 -2.57 11.27
N GLN A 76 26.56 -1.90 10.18
CA GLN A 76 26.44 -0.44 10.08
C GLN A 76 25.37 0.12 11.02
N VAL A 77 24.18 -0.49 11.01
CA VAL A 77 23.06 -0.09 11.88
C VAL A 77 23.44 -0.25 13.36
N ILE A 78 24.03 -1.39 13.72
CA ILE A 78 24.45 -1.66 15.12
C ILE A 78 25.51 -0.65 15.58
N ALA A 79 26.52 -0.35 14.75
CA ALA A 79 27.54 0.60 15.10
C ALA A 79 26.98 1.98 15.41
N GLU A 80 26.04 2.45 14.63
CA GLU A 80 25.36 3.73 14.86
C GLU A 80 24.46 3.69 16.10
N ALA A 81 23.73 2.58 16.31
CA ALA A 81 22.90 2.36 17.50
C ALA A 81 23.74 2.38 18.79
N GLU A 82 24.91 1.71 18.80
CA GLU A 82 25.86 1.75 19.93
C GLU A 82 26.38 3.17 20.17
N ALA A 83 26.77 3.89 19.11
CA ALA A 83 27.29 5.25 19.23
C ALA A 83 26.23 6.21 19.81
N ARG A 84 24.95 5.96 19.55
CA ARG A 84 23.83 6.75 20.10
C ARG A 84 23.30 6.21 21.44
N GLY A 85 23.74 5.04 21.86
CA GLY A 85 23.32 4.43 23.11
C GLY A 85 21.85 3.93 23.09
N LEU A 86 21.34 3.60 21.91
CA LEU A 86 19.98 3.09 21.71
C LEU A 86 20.04 1.66 21.14
N PRO A 87 20.10 0.61 21.98
CA PRO A 87 20.03 -0.75 21.48
C PRO A 87 18.64 -1.07 20.91
N GLY A 88 18.60 -1.79 19.79
CA GLY A 88 17.34 -2.10 19.12
C GLY A 88 17.40 -3.40 18.33
N THR A 89 16.38 -3.61 17.52
CA THR A 89 16.25 -4.76 16.61
C THR A 89 16.36 -4.28 15.16
N VAL A 90 17.20 -4.96 14.37
CA VAL A 90 17.43 -4.72 12.95
C VAL A 90 16.82 -5.85 12.13
N ALA A 91 16.12 -5.53 11.05
CA ALA A 91 15.72 -6.51 10.04
C ALA A 91 16.20 -6.07 8.65
N VAL A 92 16.62 -7.04 7.84
CA VAL A 92 16.94 -6.83 6.42
C VAL A 92 16.11 -7.79 5.59
N VAL A 93 15.48 -7.28 4.53
CA VAL A 93 14.68 -8.07 3.59
C VAL A 93 15.15 -7.84 2.16
N ASP A 94 14.90 -8.80 1.26
CA ASP A 94 15.08 -8.56 -0.16
C ASP A 94 13.89 -7.83 -0.79
N ARG A 95 13.95 -7.58 -2.11
CA ARG A 95 12.94 -6.82 -2.84
C ARG A 95 11.54 -7.44 -2.82
N VAL A 96 11.43 -8.75 -2.64
CA VAL A 96 10.15 -9.48 -2.59
C VAL A 96 9.75 -9.88 -1.17
N GLY A 97 10.46 -9.37 -0.16
CA GLY A 97 10.10 -9.52 1.26
C GLY A 97 10.61 -10.81 1.92
N ASN A 98 11.56 -11.54 1.31
CA ASN A 98 12.30 -12.58 2.03
C ASN A 98 13.08 -11.93 3.16
N VAL A 99 12.91 -12.41 4.39
CA VAL A 99 13.67 -11.91 5.54
C VAL A 99 15.07 -12.56 5.51
N LEU A 100 16.10 -11.73 5.34
CA LEU A 100 17.49 -12.19 5.17
C LEU A 100 18.27 -12.25 6.47
N ALA A 101 17.94 -11.36 7.42
CA ALA A 101 18.44 -11.37 8.79
C ALA A 101 17.49 -10.61 9.70
N VAL A 102 17.38 -11.07 10.95
CA VAL A 102 16.86 -10.31 12.08
C VAL A 102 17.93 -10.38 13.16
N PHE A 103 18.42 -9.23 13.62
CA PHE A 103 19.44 -9.16 14.66
C PHE A 103 18.94 -8.34 15.84
N GLU A 104 19.03 -8.90 17.02
CA GLU A 104 18.61 -8.29 18.26
C GLU A 104 19.83 -7.91 19.08
N MET A 105 20.00 -6.62 19.35
CA MET A 105 21.10 -6.11 20.16
C MET A 105 20.93 -6.47 21.63
N ALA A 106 22.05 -6.63 22.33
CA ALA A 106 22.02 -6.82 23.77
C ALA A 106 21.39 -5.60 24.46
N GLY A 107 20.30 -5.83 25.20
CA GLY A 107 19.55 -4.76 25.88
C GLY A 107 18.44 -4.11 25.06
N ALA A 108 18.17 -4.58 23.85
CA ALA A 108 17.05 -4.12 23.04
C ALA A 108 15.70 -4.41 23.72
N ALA A 109 14.73 -3.50 23.57
CA ALA A 109 13.35 -3.74 23.95
C ALA A 109 12.78 -4.92 23.14
N LYS A 110 12.05 -5.81 23.82
CA LYS A 110 11.49 -7.03 23.21
C LYS A 110 10.14 -6.79 22.53
N VAL A 111 9.43 -5.79 22.99
CA VAL A 111 8.09 -5.43 22.52
C VAL A 111 8.01 -3.95 22.23
N VAL A 112 7.04 -3.58 21.39
CA VAL A 112 6.74 -2.21 21.04
C VAL A 112 5.30 -1.85 21.40
N THR A 113 5.06 -0.56 21.61
CA THR A 113 3.73 0.01 21.75
C THR A 113 3.28 0.60 20.43
N ILE A 114 2.11 0.18 19.94
CA ILE A 114 1.48 0.78 18.75
C ILE A 114 0.74 2.05 19.17
N THR A 115 1.10 3.19 18.58
CA THR A 115 0.44 4.46 18.89
C THR A 115 0.59 5.46 17.76
N SER A 116 -0.43 6.27 17.54
CA SER A 116 -0.39 7.42 16.63
C SER A 116 0.23 8.68 17.27
N SER A 117 0.89 8.55 18.40
CA SER A 117 1.51 9.63 19.17
C SER A 117 3.01 9.43 19.30
N HIS A 118 3.76 10.51 19.22
CA HIS A 118 5.22 10.54 19.34
C HIS A 118 5.75 10.11 20.73
N ASP A 119 4.98 10.39 21.77
CA ASP A 119 5.41 10.18 23.16
C ASP A 119 4.87 8.87 23.78
N GLY A 120 4.34 7.99 22.95
CA GLY A 120 3.73 6.73 23.41
C GLY A 120 2.34 6.91 24.04
N SER A 121 1.84 8.14 24.17
CA SER A 121 0.47 8.39 24.62
C SER A 121 -0.51 8.31 23.46
N SER A 122 -1.60 7.56 23.57
CA SER A 122 -2.62 7.55 22.54
C SER A 122 -3.70 8.58 22.84
N PRO A 123 -4.04 9.47 21.88
CA PRO A 123 -5.15 10.40 22.03
C PRO A 123 -6.50 9.73 21.85
N VAL A 124 -6.53 8.53 21.29
CA VAL A 124 -7.74 7.73 21.05
C VAL A 124 -7.59 6.34 21.64
N MET A 125 -8.72 5.66 21.82
CA MET A 125 -8.78 4.30 22.34
C MET A 125 -9.44 3.39 21.31
N GLY A 126 -9.05 2.12 21.33
CA GLY A 126 -9.60 1.11 20.44
C GLY A 126 -8.75 0.89 19.16
N GLY A 127 -9.14 -0.08 18.37
CA GLY A 127 -8.30 -0.53 17.27
C GLY A 127 -6.98 -1.10 17.79
N LEU A 128 -5.86 -0.70 17.18
CA LEU A 128 -4.51 -1.09 17.59
C LEU A 128 -3.87 -0.05 18.54
N GLU A 129 -4.52 1.07 18.82
CA GLU A 129 -3.98 2.11 19.70
C GLU A 129 -3.72 1.59 21.11
N GLY A 130 -2.51 1.80 21.61
CA GLY A 130 -2.07 1.38 22.94
C GLY A 130 -1.73 -0.11 23.07
N VAL A 131 -1.83 -0.91 22.02
CA VAL A 131 -1.36 -2.30 22.03
C VAL A 131 0.15 -2.31 22.21
N ASN A 132 0.64 -2.91 23.30
CA ASN A 132 2.03 -2.82 23.75
C ASN A 132 2.69 -4.17 24.00
N ILE A 133 2.24 -5.19 23.30
CA ILE A 133 2.74 -6.57 23.39
C ILE A 133 3.28 -7.11 22.05
N ILE A 134 3.40 -6.24 21.06
CA ILE A 134 3.88 -6.67 19.73
C ILE A 134 5.40 -6.86 19.78
N PRO A 135 5.93 -8.02 19.34
CA PRO A 135 7.37 -8.24 19.30
C PRO A 135 8.10 -7.20 18.44
N ALA A 136 9.20 -6.65 18.94
CA ALA A 136 10.03 -5.67 18.22
C ALA A 136 10.57 -6.25 16.90
N THR A 137 10.79 -7.55 16.83
CA THR A 137 11.20 -8.24 15.60
C THR A 137 10.18 -8.11 14.47
N LEU A 138 8.87 -8.14 14.78
CA LEU A 138 7.80 -7.95 13.79
C LEU A 138 7.74 -6.51 13.31
N ALA A 139 7.98 -5.54 14.20
CA ALA A 139 8.05 -4.13 13.86
C ALA A 139 9.23 -3.84 12.91
N ALA A 140 10.43 -4.35 13.23
CA ALA A 140 11.61 -4.20 12.38
C ALA A 140 11.40 -4.82 10.98
N ILE A 141 10.80 -6.02 10.90
CA ILE A 141 10.46 -6.66 9.62
C ILE A 141 9.46 -5.81 8.82
N ALA A 142 8.41 -5.30 9.47
CA ALA A 142 7.41 -4.46 8.80
C ALA A 142 8.02 -3.16 8.25
N LYS A 143 8.93 -2.50 9.01
CA LYS A 143 9.69 -1.33 8.55
C LYS A 143 10.55 -1.67 7.32
N ALA A 144 11.31 -2.78 7.37
CA ALA A 144 12.16 -3.22 6.26
C ALA A 144 11.34 -3.54 4.99
N ILE A 145 10.24 -4.30 5.13
CA ILE A 145 9.33 -4.62 4.02
C ILE A 145 8.73 -3.34 3.43
N THR A 146 8.38 -2.36 4.24
CA THR A 146 7.81 -1.10 3.77
C THR A 146 8.78 -0.36 2.84
N GLY A 147 10.04 -0.21 3.23
CA GLY A 147 11.08 0.37 2.39
C GLY A 147 11.23 -0.36 1.05
N ALA A 148 11.26 -1.70 1.08
CA ALA A 148 11.37 -2.52 -0.12
C ALA A 148 10.13 -2.43 -1.02
N TYR A 149 8.92 -2.48 -0.45
CA TYR A 149 7.66 -2.64 -1.20
C TYR A 149 7.14 -1.34 -1.80
N LEU A 150 7.40 -0.20 -1.17
CA LEU A 150 7.04 1.11 -1.69
C LEU A 150 8.03 1.64 -2.73
N SER A 151 9.18 0.98 -2.89
CA SER A 151 10.28 1.45 -3.74
C SER A 151 10.44 0.64 -5.01
N THR A 152 10.92 1.31 -6.05
CA THR A 152 11.10 0.77 -7.39
C THR A 152 12.36 1.36 -8.03
N GLU A 153 12.67 1.00 -9.27
CA GLU A 153 13.73 1.67 -10.01
C GLU A 153 13.46 3.17 -10.24
N GLY A 154 12.18 3.59 -10.25
CA GLY A 154 11.78 4.96 -10.54
C GLY A 154 11.49 5.82 -9.32
N ASN A 155 11.34 5.25 -8.15
CA ASN A 155 11.09 5.96 -6.90
C ASN A 155 11.67 5.21 -5.71
N ALA A 156 12.15 5.95 -4.71
CA ALA A 156 12.62 5.41 -3.44
C ALA A 156 11.84 6.06 -2.30
N PHE A 157 11.06 5.26 -1.59
CA PHE A 157 10.21 5.69 -0.48
C PHE A 157 10.63 4.97 0.81
N SER A 158 10.87 5.74 1.85
CA SER A 158 11.14 5.28 3.21
C SER A 158 9.85 5.13 4.00
N THR A 159 9.94 4.69 5.26
CA THR A 159 8.83 4.74 6.19
C THR A 159 8.45 6.17 6.58
N ARG A 160 9.38 7.15 6.54
CA ARG A 160 9.06 8.59 6.65
C ARG A 160 8.14 9.04 5.50
N THR A 161 8.41 8.60 4.28
CA THR A 161 7.49 8.83 3.15
C THR A 161 6.14 8.16 3.39
N ALA A 162 6.14 6.93 3.92
CA ALA A 162 4.91 6.23 4.27
C ALA A 162 4.11 6.98 5.33
N SER A 163 4.77 7.52 6.36
CA SER A 163 4.16 8.38 7.37
C SER A 163 3.40 9.55 6.75
N GLN A 164 4.00 10.23 5.79
CA GLN A 164 3.37 11.33 5.08
C GLN A 164 2.13 10.90 4.27
N ILE A 165 2.23 9.82 3.51
CA ILE A 165 1.17 9.42 2.56
C ILE A 165 -0.04 8.74 3.19
N VAL A 166 0.01 8.40 4.49
CA VAL A 166 -1.12 7.82 5.24
C VAL A 166 -1.80 8.80 6.18
N GLN A 167 -1.38 10.07 6.23
CA GLN A 167 -1.92 11.08 7.14
C GLN A 167 -3.43 11.31 6.96
N GLU A 168 -4.10 11.67 8.05
CA GLU A 168 -5.49 12.16 8.02
C GLU A 168 -5.63 13.42 7.15
N ASN A 169 -4.67 14.34 7.28
CA ASN A 169 -4.52 15.50 6.42
C ASN A 169 -3.16 15.44 5.72
N PHE A 170 -3.13 15.54 4.41
CA PHE A 170 -1.89 15.40 3.64
C PHE A 170 -0.88 16.52 3.91
N ASN A 171 -1.32 17.57 4.54
CA ASN A 171 -0.49 18.54 5.22
C ASN A 171 -0.87 18.59 6.69
N PRO A 172 -0.16 17.94 7.57
CA PRO A 172 -0.34 18.07 9.01
C PRO A 172 -0.27 19.53 9.44
N GLY A 173 -1.05 19.86 10.47
CA GLY A 173 -1.21 21.25 10.91
C GLY A 173 -2.13 22.13 10.05
N GLU A 174 -2.52 21.69 8.84
CA GLU A 174 -3.52 22.36 8.03
C GLU A 174 -4.89 21.68 8.19
N THR A 175 -5.94 22.47 8.29
CA THR A 175 -7.33 21.98 8.32
C THR A 175 -7.95 22.00 6.93
N ASN A 176 -8.99 21.19 6.73
CA ASN A 176 -9.70 21.08 5.45
C ASN A 176 -8.83 20.63 4.27
N GLN A 177 -7.84 19.80 4.54
CA GLN A 177 -7.01 19.16 3.52
C GLN A 177 -7.46 17.71 3.30
N PRO A 178 -7.37 17.20 2.08
CA PRO A 178 -7.54 15.77 1.82
C PRO A 178 -6.55 14.94 2.63
N SER A 179 -6.89 13.71 2.91
CA SER A 179 -5.96 12.73 3.48
C SER A 179 -4.85 12.37 2.49
N GLY A 180 -3.81 11.76 3.00
CA GLY A 180 -2.69 11.28 2.19
C GLY A 180 -3.16 10.34 1.06
N PRO A 181 -2.46 10.33 -0.08
CA PRO A 181 -2.92 9.61 -1.27
C PRO A 181 -3.05 8.10 -1.07
N LEU A 182 -2.32 7.49 -0.13
CA LEU A 182 -2.40 6.08 0.21
C LEU A 182 -2.96 5.86 1.62
N PHE A 183 -3.85 6.73 2.09
CA PHE A 183 -4.57 6.59 3.35
C PHE A 183 -5.24 5.21 3.45
N GLY A 184 -4.82 4.42 4.44
CA GLY A 184 -5.29 3.04 4.64
C GLY A 184 -4.37 1.95 4.07
N VAL A 185 -3.28 2.29 3.37
CA VAL A 185 -2.36 1.29 2.80
C VAL A 185 -1.62 0.47 3.85
N GLN A 186 -1.50 0.97 5.08
CA GLN A 186 -0.88 0.26 6.20
C GLN A 186 -1.59 -1.08 6.51
N PHE A 187 -2.86 -1.22 6.15
CA PHE A 187 -3.62 -2.46 6.29
C PHE A 187 -3.64 -3.30 5.00
N SER A 188 -2.56 -3.26 4.26
CA SER A 188 -2.26 -4.17 3.15
C SER A 188 -1.04 -5.03 3.46
N GLN A 189 -0.73 -6.00 2.62
CA GLN A 189 0.37 -6.96 2.81
C GLN A 189 0.20 -7.80 4.09
N LEU A 190 -1.00 -7.83 4.63
CA LEU A 190 -1.31 -8.57 5.86
C LEU A 190 -1.09 -10.07 5.67
N PRO A 191 -0.97 -10.80 6.78
CA PRO A 191 -0.74 -12.26 6.75
C PRO A 191 -1.80 -13.09 6.02
N CYS A 192 -2.99 -12.53 5.81
CA CYS A 192 -4.07 -13.11 5.02
C CYS A 192 -4.16 -12.42 3.65
N GLY A 193 -3.79 -13.11 2.60
CA GLY A 193 -3.80 -12.59 1.23
C GLY A 193 -3.45 -13.68 0.23
N ASP A 194 -4.22 -13.79 -0.87
CA ASP A 194 -4.07 -14.86 -1.86
C ASP A 194 -2.78 -14.71 -2.67
N LEU A 195 -2.34 -13.47 -2.90
CA LEU A 195 -1.20 -13.17 -3.75
C LEU A 195 0.13 -13.22 -2.98
N VAL A 196 0.11 -12.86 -1.70
CA VAL A 196 1.30 -12.89 -0.86
C VAL A 196 1.58 -14.31 -0.36
N GLN A 197 2.84 -14.71 -0.38
CA GLN A 197 3.25 -16.05 0.02
C GLN A 197 3.54 -16.11 1.52
N ARG A 198 3.36 -17.31 2.07
CA ARG A 198 3.78 -17.65 3.43
C ARG A 198 5.06 -18.47 3.39
N ALA A 199 5.91 -18.30 4.39
CA ALA A 199 6.98 -19.25 4.62
C ALA A 199 6.38 -20.64 4.85
N ARG A 200 6.81 -21.62 4.08
CA ARG A 200 6.37 -23.01 4.26
C ARG A 200 7.30 -23.73 5.22
N GLY A 201 6.76 -24.06 6.39
CA GLY A 201 7.27 -25.03 7.38
C GLY A 201 8.78 -25.23 7.45
N GLY A 202 9.51 -24.48 8.24
CA GLY A 202 10.89 -24.74 8.66
C GLY A 202 11.98 -24.74 7.56
N GLY A 203 11.61 -24.73 6.31
CA GLY A 203 12.48 -24.60 5.15
C GLY A 203 12.09 -23.38 4.37
N LEU A 204 12.97 -22.40 4.32
CA LEU A 204 12.73 -21.07 3.76
C LEU A 204 12.79 -21.02 2.22
N THR A 205 12.32 -22.03 1.51
CA THR A 205 12.10 -21.92 0.06
C THR A 205 10.89 -21.06 -0.18
N MET A 206 11.11 -19.77 -0.21
CA MET A 206 10.08 -18.77 -0.39
C MET A 206 10.16 -18.21 -1.79
N VAL A 207 9.02 -18.18 -2.46
CA VAL A 207 8.86 -17.56 -3.76
C VAL A 207 7.87 -16.42 -3.55
N GLY A 208 8.37 -15.17 -3.58
CA GLY A 208 7.62 -13.97 -3.18
C GLY A 208 6.50 -13.57 -4.13
N PRO A 209 5.78 -12.46 -3.88
CA PRO A 209 5.97 -11.54 -2.76
C PRO A 209 5.47 -12.13 -1.43
N HIS A 210 6.12 -11.72 -0.33
CA HIS A 210 5.80 -12.19 1.02
C HIS A 210 4.90 -11.21 1.77
N ARG A 211 4.18 -11.77 2.74
CA ARG A 211 3.36 -11.02 3.69
C ARG A 211 4.23 -10.22 4.66
N SER A 212 3.70 -9.11 5.15
CA SER A 212 4.24 -8.37 6.27
C SER A 212 3.51 -8.77 7.57
N PRO A 213 4.20 -8.97 8.70
CA PRO A 213 3.54 -9.38 9.93
C PRO A 213 2.56 -8.34 10.48
N LEU A 214 2.79 -7.06 10.23
CA LEU A 214 1.98 -5.94 10.72
C LEU A 214 1.41 -5.06 9.60
N GLY A 215 1.48 -5.49 8.35
CA GLY A 215 1.19 -4.64 7.20
C GLY A 215 2.35 -3.70 6.87
N LEU A 216 2.06 -2.54 6.25
CA LEU A 216 3.07 -1.53 5.95
C LEU A 216 3.22 -0.57 7.12
N SER A 217 4.46 -0.21 7.44
CA SER A 217 4.82 0.69 8.52
C SER A 217 4.79 2.15 8.08
N ALA A 218 4.26 3.01 8.94
CA ALA A 218 4.38 4.46 8.83
C ALA A 218 5.36 5.05 9.87
N ASP A 219 5.96 4.18 10.66
CA ASP A 219 6.90 4.53 11.71
C ASP A 219 8.31 4.73 11.12
N PRO A 220 8.98 5.88 11.33
CA PRO A 220 10.31 6.15 10.79
C PRO A 220 11.35 5.09 11.21
N GLY A 221 12.38 4.88 10.38
CA GLY A 221 13.42 3.87 10.62
C GLY A 221 13.37 2.68 9.67
N GLY A 222 12.70 2.81 8.51
CA GLY A 222 12.73 1.85 7.41
C GLY A 222 13.17 2.49 6.10
N PHE A 223 14.14 1.89 5.40
CA PHE A 223 14.68 2.40 4.15
C PHE A 223 14.80 1.34 3.08
N PRO A 224 14.60 1.70 1.79
CA PRO A 224 14.94 0.83 0.68
C PRO A 224 16.47 0.73 0.50
N LEU A 225 16.90 -0.42 -0.01
CA LEU A 225 18.29 -0.69 -0.33
C LEU A 225 18.46 -0.87 -1.84
N TYR A 226 19.53 -0.30 -2.38
CA TYR A 226 19.84 -0.31 -3.80
C TYR A 226 21.27 -0.79 -4.05
N LYS A 227 21.47 -1.45 -5.19
CA LYS A 227 22.79 -1.75 -5.77
C LYS A 227 22.78 -1.28 -7.22
N GLN A 228 23.70 -0.37 -7.58
CA GLN A 228 23.81 0.18 -8.94
C GLN A 228 22.46 0.69 -9.50
N GLY A 229 21.63 1.33 -8.67
CA GLY A 229 20.32 1.82 -9.05
C GLY A 229 19.20 0.78 -9.09
N THR A 230 19.52 -0.50 -8.91
CA THR A 230 18.55 -1.60 -8.79
C THR A 230 18.05 -1.67 -7.34
N PRO A 231 16.74 -1.58 -7.06
CA PRO A 231 16.22 -1.84 -5.72
C PRO A 231 16.40 -3.33 -5.40
N VAL A 232 17.09 -3.63 -4.30
CA VAL A 232 17.45 -4.99 -3.91
C VAL A 232 16.84 -5.44 -2.59
N GLY A 233 16.22 -4.52 -1.83
CA GLY A 233 15.59 -4.86 -0.55
C GLY A 233 15.27 -3.66 0.30
N GLY A 234 15.21 -3.90 1.62
CA GLY A 234 14.98 -2.87 2.63
C GLY A 234 15.61 -3.24 3.96
N VAL A 235 15.89 -2.22 4.77
CA VAL A 235 16.37 -2.31 6.15
C VAL A 235 15.38 -1.62 7.08
N GLY A 236 15.14 -2.19 8.25
CA GLY A 236 14.29 -1.62 9.29
C GLY A 236 14.94 -1.72 10.65
N PHE A 237 14.84 -0.68 11.46
CA PHE A 237 15.32 -0.62 12.83
C PHE A 237 14.23 -0.13 13.76
N ILE A 238 14.19 -0.70 14.97
CA ILE A 238 13.34 -0.27 16.09
C ILE A 238 14.12 -0.35 17.38
N GLY A 239 14.22 0.76 18.12
CA GLY A 239 14.99 0.85 19.36
C GLY A 239 14.26 1.61 20.46
N ASP A 240 13.42 2.56 20.13
CA ASP A 240 12.70 3.41 21.09
C ASP A 240 11.50 2.72 21.74
N GLY A 241 11.07 1.55 21.20
CA GLY A 241 9.92 0.79 21.69
C GLY A 241 8.55 1.34 21.28
N ILE A 242 8.51 2.30 20.33
CA ILE A 242 7.28 2.91 19.79
C ILE A 242 7.14 2.50 18.33
N TYR A 243 6.02 1.88 17.96
CA TYR A 243 5.63 1.62 16.58
C TYR A 243 4.53 2.62 16.21
N GLY A 244 4.95 3.72 15.61
CA GLY A 244 4.15 4.92 15.59
C GLY A 244 3.91 5.52 14.21
N LEU A 245 3.79 6.83 14.24
CA LEU A 245 3.54 7.69 13.09
C LEU A 245 4.06 9.08 13.42
N ASP A 246 4.84 9.67 12.52
CA ASP A 246 5.09 11.11 12.57
C ASP A 246 3.77 11.85 12.23
N ARG A 247 3.22 12.58 13.20
CA ARG A 247 1.97 13.34 13.03
C ARG A 247 2.18 14.75 12.53
N ASP A 248 3.36 15.29 12.68
CA ASP A 248 3.69 16.64 12.19
C ASP A 248 4.85 16.60 11.19
N ILE A 249 4.55 16.19 9.98
CA ILE A 249 5.52 16.14 8.88
C ILE A 249 6.02 17.51 8.43
N SER A 250 5.62 18.60 9.07
CA SER A 250 6.06 19.96 8.76
C SER A 250 7.39 20.36 9.44
N GLU A 251 7.79 19.62 10.45
CA GLU A 251 9.04 19.81 11.18
C GLU A 251 10.06 18.70 10.89
N PHE A 252 11.28 18.87 11.39
CA PHE A 252 12.32 17.84 11.36
C PHE A 252 12.41 17.22 12.75
N ASP A 253 12.23 15.90 12.82
CA ASP A 253 12.29 15.14 14.04
C ASP A 253 13.70 14.71 14.40
N ASP A 254 13.96 14.60 15.72
CA ASP A 254 15.15 13.94 16.23
C ASP A 254 14.95 12.41 16.41
N ASP A 255 14.20 11.77 15.49
CA ASP A 255 13.91 10.34 15.51
C ASP A 255 15.20 9.52 15.37
N LEU A 256 15.55 8.79 16.43
CA LEU A 256 16.79 8.01 16.47
C LEU A 256 16.67 6.71 15.65
N ASP A 257 15.49 6.11 15.54
CA ASP A 257 15.31 4.91 14.72
C ASP A 257 15.59 5.21 13.26
N GLU A 258 15.19 6.41 12.80
CA GLU A 258 15.42 6.83 11.41
C GLU A 258 16.91 7.00 11.11
N ILE A 259 17.65 7.76 11.91
CA ILE A 259 19.08 7.99 11.66
C ILE A 259 19.89 6.71 11.81
N ILE A 260 19.56 5.84 12.75
CA ILE A 260 20.22 4.56 12.95
C ILE A 260 19.98 3.64 11.74
N ALA A 261 18.74 3.53 11.25
CA ALA A 261 18.44 2.75 10.06
C ALA A 261 19.11 3.33 8.80
N LEU A 262 19.23 4.67 8.71
CA LEU A 262 19.90 5.35 7.60
C LEU A 262 21.38 4.94 7.48
N ALA A 263 22.06 4.67 8.60
CA ALA A 263 23.42 4.16 8.57
C ALA A 263 23.57 2.87 7.76
N GLY A 264 22.55 1.99 7.80
CA GLY A 264 22.50 0.75 7.04
C GLY A 264 22.40 0.94 5.51
N THR A 265 22.06 2.13 5.06
CA THR A 265 21.97 2.42 3.61
C THR A 265 23.31 2.81 2.99
N VAL A 266 24.34 3.09 3.79
CA VAL A 266 25.65 3.55 3.27
C VAL A 266 26.27 2.46 2.39
N GLY A 267 26.51 2.79 1.12
CA GLY A 267 26.95 1.82 0.09
C GLY A 267 25.81 1.05 -0.60
N PHE A 268 24.59 1.20 -0.07
CA PHE A 268 23.35 0.64 -0.63
C PHE A 268 22.29 1.75 -0.82
N ASP A 269 22.75 2.96 -1.03
CA ASP A 269 21.90 4.15 -1.08
C ASP A 269 20.96 4.13 -2.27
N ALA A 270 19.73 4.63 -2.05
CA ALA A 270 18.84 4.98 -3.13
C ALA A 270 19.44 6.14 -3.95
N PRO A 271 19.40 6.08 -5.30
CA PRO A 271 19.84 7.18 -6.14
C PRO A 271 19.12 8.48 -5.76
N ALA A 272 19.84 9.57 -5.53
CA ALA A 272 19.28 10.84 -5.10
C ALA A 272 18.17 11.34 -6.03
N ALA A 273 18.30 11.10 -7.34
CA ALA A 273 17.30 11.47 -8.33
C ALA A 273 16.00 10.63 -8.27
N ARG A 274 15.93 9.61 -7.40
CA ARG A 274 14.77 8.72 -7.21
C ARG A 274 14.12 8.86 -5.83
N ARG A 275 14.76 9.53 -4.89
CA ARG A 275 14.26 9.69 -3.53
C ARG A 275 12.95 10.47 -3.50
N ALA A 276 12.15 10.24 -2.47
CA ALA A 276 10.86 10.89 -2.28
C ALA A 276 10.94 12.42 -2.29
N ASP A 277 12.02 12.99 -1.79
CA ASP A 277 12.26 14.44 -1.68
C ASP A 277 12.43 15.18 -3.02
N VAL A 278 12.56 14.44 -4.14
CA VAL A 278 12.50 15.00 -5.51
C VAL A 278 11.18 14.68 -6.21
N ILE A 279 10.21 14.07 -5.53
CA ILE A 279 8.92 13.65 -6.08
C ILE A 279 7.82 14.52 -5.51
N THR A 280 7.03 15.13 -6.39
CA THR A 280 5.87 15.95 -6.02
C THR A 280 4.59 15.29 -6.54
N ALA A 281 3.65 15.04 -5.66
CA ALA A 281 2.31 14.56 -6.00
C ALA A 281 1.26 15.33 -5.21
N VAL A 282 0.09 15.57 -5.82
CA VAL A 282 -1.02 16.31 -5.21
C VAL A 282 -0.57 17.68 -4.65
N GLY A 283 0.40 18.33 -5.32
CA GLY A 283 0.94 19.64 -4.93
C GLY A 283 1.91 19.64 -3.75
N LYS A 284 2.34 18.47 -3.28
CA LYS A 284 3.30 18.32 -2.16
C LYS A 284 4.53 17.56 -2.61
N THR A 285 5.70 18.01 -2.19
CA THR A 285 6.94 17.23 -2.28
C THR A 285 7.00 16.29 -1.09
N PHE A 286 7.31 15.04 -1.36
CA PHE A 286 7.42 14.04 -0.32
C PHE A 286 8.68 14.23 0.53
N ARG A 287 8.70 13.59 1.70
CA ARG A 287 9.89 13.49 2.55
C ARG A 287 10.50 12.10 2.40
N TYR A 288 11.82 12.04 2.34
CA TYR A 288 12.56 10.79 2.31
C TYR A 288 13.10 10.42 3.70
N ALA A 289 13.77 11.37 4.35
CA ALA A 289 14.26 11.27 5.71
C ALA A 289 14.38 12.68 6.30
N ASP A 290 14.35 12.79 7.61
CA ASP A 290 14.64 14.04 8.33
C ASP A 290 16.13 14.21 8.58
N TRP A 291 16.86 13.12 8.60
CA TRP A 291 18.31 13.07 8.74
C TRP A 291 19.00 12.89 7.39
N ASP A 292 20.25 13.28 7.34
CA ASP A 292 21.17 12.94 6.26
C ASP A 292 22.42 12.20 6.79
N THR A 293 23.16 11.56 5.89
CA THR A 293 24.34 10.77 6.26
C THR A 293 25.48 11.59 6.89
N SER A 294 25.45 12.92 6.79
CA SER A 294 26.44 13.78 7.47
C SER A 294 26.20 13.88 8.99
N SER A 295 25.02 13.47 9.44
CA SER A 295 24.61 13.43 10.85
C SER A 295 24.97 12.12 11.56
N LEU A 296 25.54 11.14 10.84
CA LEU A 296 26.01 9.88 11.41
C LEU A 296 27.19 10.14 12.36
N LEU A 297 27.20 9.45 13.50
CA LEU A 297 28.26 9.49 14.47
C LEU A 297 29.40 8.52 14.12
N THR A 298 29.10 7.52 13.29
CA THR A 298 30.06 6.48 12.90
C THR A 298 30.47 6.63 11.43
N ASP A 299 31.66 6.12 11.09
CA ASP A 299 32.04 5.85 9.70
C ASP A 299 31.42 4.50 9.28
N SER A 300 30.16 4.56 8.85
CA SER A 300 29.37 3.36 8.51
C SER A 300 30.06 2.46 7.45
N ALA A 301 30.79 3.05 6.50
CA ALA A 301 31.51 2.28 5.49
C ALA A 301 32.62 1.41 6.07
N SER A 302 33.14 1.75 7.25
CA SER A 302 34.17 1.02 7.98
C SER A 302 33.62 0.19 9.15
N ALA A 303 32.29 0.15 9.32
CA ALA A 303 31.66 -0.62 10.38
C ALA A 303 31.96 -2.12 10.23
N GLU A 304 32.20 -2.80 11.35
CA GLU A 304 32.47 -4.24 11.36
C GLU A 304 31.18 -5.01 11.07
N PRO A 305 31.15 -5.89 10.07
CA PRO A 305 30.02 -6.75 9.78
C PRO A 305 29.66 -7.63 11.01
N ILE A 306 28.41 -8.05 11.10
CA ILE A 306 28.02 -8.97 12.18
C ILE A 306 28.64 -10.36 11.97
N SER A 307 28.89 -11.05 13.10
CA SER A 307 29.25 -12.48 13.11
C SER A 307 28.01 -13.32 13.40
N ILE A 308 27.85 -14.44 12.69
CA ILE A 308 26.74 -15.37 12.92
C ILE A 308 26.84 -16.04 14.30
N SER A 309 28.06 -16.26 14.80
CA SER A 309 28.30 -16.87 16.10
C SER A 309 29.09 -15.92 16.99
N ASP A 310 28.64 -15.81 18.26
CA ASP A 310 29.35 -15.11 19.33
C ASP A 310 29.61 -13.60 19.06
N ASP A 311 28.68 -12.89 18.41
CA ASP A 311 28.78 -11.45 18.29
C ASP A 311 28.50 -10.80 19.66
N PRO A 312 29.46 -10.03 20.24
CA PRO A 312 29.26 -9.46 21.57
C PRO A 312 28.18 -8.36 21.61
N ARG A 313 27.78 -7.83 20.46
CA ARG A 313 26.79 -6.76 20.33
C ARG A 313 25.34 -7.25 20.39
N GLY A 314 25.10 -8.56 20.15
CA GLY A 314 23.77 -9.17 20.13
C GLY A 314 23.76 -10.52 19.44
N GLN A 315 22.61 -10.93 18.93
CA GLN A 315 22.45 -12.22 18.26
C GLN A 315 21.42 -12.16 17.14
N LEU A 316 21.53 -13.08 16.18
CA LEU A 316 20.44 -13.35 15.26
C LEU A 316 19.22 -13.85 16.03
N ALA A 317 18.04 -13.39 15.69
CA ALA A 317 16.77 -13.72 16.35
C ALA A 317 15.84 -14.47 15.41
N SER A 318 15.46 -15.69 15.78
CA SER A 318 14.47 -16.46 15.04
C SER A 318 13.09 -15.80 15.13
N VAL A 319 12.38 -15.75 13.99
CA VAL A 319 11.00 -15.26 13.92
C VAL A 319 10.17 -16.31 13.18
N PHE A 320 9.34 -17.03 13.92
CA PHE A 320 8.62 -18.17 13.41
C PHE A 320 7.81 -17.80 12.15
N GLY A 321 7.97 -18.58 11.09
CA GLY A 321 7.30 -18.32 9.81
C GLY A 321 7.89 -17.17 8.97
N TYR A 322 8.95 -16.49 9.43
CA TYR A 322 9.65 -15.43 8.71
C TYR A 322 11.16 -15.66 8.58
N TYR A 323 11.82 -16.03 9.65
CA TYR A 323 13.27 -16.11 9.66
C TYR A 323 13.76 -17.20 10.63
N ASN A 324 14.86 -17.89 10.23
CA ASN A 324 15.56 -18.84 11.06
C ASN A 324 16.96 -18.29 11.37
N ASP A 325 17.30 -18.17 12.63
CA ASP A 325 18.54 -17.57 13.15
C ASP A 325 19.82 -18.38 12.89
N SER A 326 19.71 -19.51 12.22
CA SER A 326 20.88 -20.38 11.99
C SER A 326 21.90 -19.81 10.99
N THR A 327 21.49 -18.86 10.13
CA THR A 327 22.35 -18.27 9.09
C THR A 327 21.77 -16.97 8.57
N ILE A 328 22.64 -16.11 8.04
CA ILE A 328 22.24 -15.00 7.18
C ILE A 328 21.83 -15.58 5.82
N VAL A 329 20.75 -15.08 5.24
CA VAL A 329 20.20 -15.56 3.97
C VAL A 329 20.57 -14.59 2.85
N THR A 330 20.94 -15.14 1.69
CA THR A 330 21.11 -14.32 0.48
C THR A 330 19.77 -13.96 -0.13
N GLY A 331 19.62 -12.75 -0.68
CA GLY A 331 18.42 -12.32 -1.39
C GLY A 331 18.30 -12.94 -2.78
N THR A 332 17.18 -12.70 -3.44
CA THR A 332 16.90 -13.19 -4.80
C THR A 332 16.97 -12.06 -5.83
N ALA A 333 17.43 -12.37 -7.03
CA ALA A 333 17.36 -11.44 -8.14
C ALA A 333 15.89 -11.26 -8.60
N PHE A 334 15.46 -10.01 -8.71
CA PHE A 334 14.09 -9.71 -9.12
C PHE A 334 13.85 -10.05 -10.60
N GLY A 335 12.66 -10.55 -10.90
CA GLY A 335 12.30 -10.92 -12.28
C GLY A 335 12.69 -12.35 -12.67
N THR A 336 13.17 -13.14 -11.70
CA THR A 336 13.47 -14.57 -11.87
C THR A 336 12.41 -15.44 -11.16
N PRO A 337 12.24 -16.71 -11.55
CA PRO A 337 11.31 -17.60 -10.87
C PRO A 337 11.54 -17.71 -9.36
N GLU A 338 12.78 -17.60 -8.91
CA GLU A 338 13.18 -17.65 -7.51
C GLU A 338 12.60 -16.45 -6.72
N SER A 339 12.44 -15.27 -7.39
CA SER A 339 11.77 -14.11 -6.79
C SER A 339 10.24 -14.24 -6.75
N GLY A 340 9.66 -15.25 -7.40
CA GLY A 340 8.21 -15.39 -7.57
C GLY A 340 7.57 -14.40 -8.55
N ILE A 341 8.41 -13.68 -9.30
CA ILE A 341 7.98 -12.72 -10.31
C ILE A 341 8.79 -12.97 -11.57
N ALA A 342 8.12 -13.19 -12.68
CA ALA A 342 8.78 -13.44 -13.95
C ALA A 342 8.06 -12.71 -15.10
N PRO A 343 8.75 -12.50 -16.25
CA PRO A 343 8.08 -12.03 -17.45
C PRO A 343 6.86 -12.91 -17.78
N ALA A 344 5.78 -12.30 -18.24
CA ALA A 344 4.62 -13.05 -18.67
C ALA A 344 5.00 -14.03 -19.79
N PRO A 345 4.44 -15.25 -19.81
CA PRO A 345 4.66 -16.19 -20.89
C PRO A 345 4.40 -15.55 -22.26
N ALA A 346 5.26 -15.81 -23.22
CA ALA A 346 5.15 -15.27 -24.58
C ALA A 346 3.76 -15.53 -25.17
N GLY A 347 3.13 -14.49 -25.70
CA GLY A 347 1.81 -14.55 -26.29
C GLY A 347 0.64 -14.51 -25.30
N LEU A 348 0.88 -14.48 -23.99
CA LEU A 348 -0.18 -14.40 -22.99
C LEU A 348 -0.92 -13.06 -23.02
N LEU A 349 -0.19 -11.95 -23.07
CA LEU A 349 -0.76 -10.60 -23.07
C LEU A 349 -0.29 -9.82 -24.28
N ARG A 350 -1.25 -9.39 -25.12
CA ARG A 350 -1.00 -8.66 -26.36
C ARG A 350 -1.86 -7.43 -26.48
N SER A 351 -1.31 -6.38 -27.06
CA SER A 351 -2.10 -5.21 -27.44
C SER A 351 -3.15 -5.56 -28.51
N ALA A 352 -4.10 -4.67 -28.75
CA ALA A 352 -5.08 -4.83 -29.81
C ALA A 352 -4.43 -4.92 -31.23
N SER A 353 -3.22 -4.38 -31.41
CA SER A 353 -2.42 -4.53 -32.64
C SER A 353 -1.68 -5.87 -32.75
N GLY A 354 -1.70 -6.69 -31.67
CA GLY A 354 -1.05 -7.99 -31.61
C GLY A 354 0.41 -7.94 -31.13
N GLU A 355 0.92 -6.79 -30.71
CA GLU A 355 2.25 -6.63 -30.11
C GLU A 355 2.27 -7.20 -28.70
N GLU A 356 3.36 -7.86 -28.33
CA GLU A 356 3.55 -8.33 -26.95
C GLU A 356 3.69 -7.14 -26.00
N LEU A 357 2.97 -7.23 -24.85
CA LEU A 357 3.04 -6.22 -23.81
C LEU A 357 4.20 -6.52 -22.85
N ASP A 358 4.88 -5.47 -22.38
CA ASP A 358 5.90 -5.58 -21.33
C ASP A 358 5.21 -5.86 -19.98
N ALA A 359 4.91 -7.12 -19.74
CA ALA A 359 4.15 -7.59 -18.61
C ALA A 359 4.88 -8.67 -17.81
N PHE A 360 4.65 -8.68 -16.51
CA PHE A 360 5.13 -9.67 -15.56
C PHE A 360 3.96 -10.31 -14.82
N VAL A 361 4.18 -11.51 -14.30
CA VAL A 361 3.20 -12.29 -13.55
C VAL A 361 3.82 -12.84 -12.27
N LEU A 362 2.97 -13.21 -11.32
CA LEU A 362 3.40 -13.98 -10.15
C LEU A 362 3.54 -15.45 -10.56
N VAL A 363 4.67 -16.05 -10.20
CA VAL A 363 4.99 -17.44 -10.52
C VAL A 363 5.20 -18.28 -9.26
N ASP A 364 5.05 -19.59 -9.41
CA ASP A 364 5.44 -20.57 -8.40
C ASP A 364 6.94 -20.97 -8.53
N SER A 365 7.38 -21.90 -7.69
CA SER A 365 8.77 -22.40 -7.70
C SER A 365 9.19 -23.07 -9.00
N GLU A 366 8.25 -23.51 -9.82
CA GLU A 366 8.48 -24.09 -11.15
C GLU A 366 8.45 -23.04 -12.27
N GLY A 367 8.21 -21.75 -11.94
CA GLY A 367 8.09 -20.66 -12.90
C GLY A 367 6.73 -20.60 -13.60
N SER A 368 5.74 -21.34 -13.13
CA SER A 368 4.39 -21.33 -13.71
C SER A 368 3.60 -20.13 -13.19
N ASN A 369 2.82 -19.48 -14.07
CA ASN A 369 1.95 -18.38 -13.68
C ASN A 369 0.90 -18.85 -12.66
N ARG A 370 0.88 -18.24 -11.47
CA ARG A 370 -0.04 -18.59 -10.38
C ARG A 370 -1.48 -18.17 -10.66
N PHE A 371 -1.68 -17.11 -11.42
CA PHE A 371 -2.99 -16.49 -11.66
C PHE A 371 -3.22 -16.20 -13.16
N PRO A 372 -3.19 -17.25 -14.01
CA PRO A 372 -3.52 -17.08 -15.42
C PRO A 372 -4.99 -16.69 -15.59
N PRO A 373 -5.38 -16.00 -16.69
CA PRO A 373 -6.76 -15.69 -17.00
C PRO A 373 -7.64 -16.94 -16.93
N ARG A 374 -8.71 -16.90 -16.12
CA ARG A 374 -9.64 -18.01 -15.94
C ARG A 374 -11.08 -17.52 -15.89
N GLN A 375 -12.02 -18.43 -16.12
CA GLN A 375 -13.44 -18.16 -16.04
C GLN A 375 -13.87 -17.98 -14.58
N GLY A 376 -14.82 -17.06 -14.33
CA GLY A 376 -15.51 -16.92 -13.06
C GLY A 376 -16.30 -18.17 -12.69
N THR A 377 -16.37 -18.46 -11.39
CA THR A 377 -17.07 -19.60 -10.81
C THR A 377 -18.40 -19.22 -10.17
N ASP A 378 -18.70 -17.94 -10.19
CA ASP A 378 -19.92 -17.32 -9.67
C ASP A 378 -21.14 -17.55 -10.58
N GLN A 379 -22.30 -17.10 -10.13
CA GLN A 379 -23.55 -17.17 -10.87
C GLN A 379 -24.20 -15.77 -10.91
N PRO A 380 -23.67 -14.83 -11.72
CA PRO A 380 -24.21 -13.50 -11.82
C PRO A 380 -25.68 -13.51 -12.25
N GLY A 381 -26.48 -12.56 -11.75
CA GLY A 381 -27.89 -12.46 -12.15
C GLY A 381 -28.74 -13.65 -11.71
N ASN A 382 -28.44 -14.35 -10.58
CA ASN A 382 -29.06 -15.61 -10.16
C ASN A 382 -28.88 -16.74 -11.19
N GLY A 383 -27.81 -16.73 -11.99
CA GLY A 383 -27.54 -17.69 -13.04
C GLY A 383 -28.14 -17.32 -14.40
N ASP A 384 -28.81 -16.17 -14.50
CA ASP A 384 -29.36 -15.69 -15.78
C ASP A 384 -28.30 -14.96 -16.65
N THR A 385 -27.14 -14.64 -16.07
CA THR A 385 -26.04 -13.97 -16.76
C THR A 385 -24.79 -14.84 -16.71
N GLU A 386 -24.10 -14.97 -17.85
CA GLU A 386 -22.84 -15.71 -17.90
C GLU A 386 -21.76 -15.01 -17.04
N PRO A 387 -20.96 -15.76 -16.26
CA PRO A 387 -19.79 -15.22 -15.56
C PRO A 387 -18.76 -14.70 -16.56
N LEU A 388 -17.75 -13.97 -16.06
CA LEU A 388 -16.61 -13.56 -16.88
C LEU A 388 -15.91 -14.78 -17.46
N ARG A 389 -15.70 -14.82 -18.77
CA ARG A 389 -14.95 -15.88 -19.43
C ARG A 389 -13.45 -15.61 -19.37
N ALA A 390 -12.62 -16.64 -19.47
CA ALA A 390 -11.17 -16.50 -19.45
C ALA A 390 -10.65 -15.53 -20.52
N GLU A 391 -11.21 -15.57 -21.73
CA GLU A 391 -10.85 -14.67 -22.83
C GLU A 391 -11.24 -13.21 -22.53
N GLU A 392 -12.34 -12.98 -21.83
CA GLU A 392 -12.76 -11.64 -21.42
C GLU A 392 -11.82 -11.09 -20.34
N VAL A 393 -11.43 -11.91 -19.36
CA VAL A 393 -10.44 -11.56 -18.35
C VAL A 393 -9.11 -11.20 -18.99
N GLN A 394 -8.66 -12.00 -19.97
CA GLN A 394 -7.43 -11.74 -20.72
C GLN A 394 -7.50 -10.36 -21.43
N VAL A 395 -8.60 -10.07 -22.13
CA VAL A 395 -8.77 -8.79 -22.84
C VAL A 395 -8.78 -7.61 -21.87
N ILE A 396 -9.42 -7.75 -20.69
CA ILE A 396 -9.41 -6.71 -19.66
C ILE A 396 -7.97 -6.43 -19.19
N LEU A 397 -7.18 -7.47 -18.91
CA LEU A 397 -5.79 -7.32 -18.50
C LEU A 397 -4.94 -6.68 -19.62
N GLU A 398 -5.14 -7.08 -20.87
CA GLU A 398 -4.44 -6.54 -22.03
C GLU A 398 -4.70 -5.04 -22.24
N GLU A 399 -5.98 -4.62 -22.18
CA GLU A 399 -6.34 -3.20 -22.35
C GLU A 399 -5.85 -2.35 -21.18
N ALA A 400 -6.00 -2.81 -19.94
CA ALA A 400 -5.49 -2.10 -18.77
C ALA A 400 -3.96 -1.98 -18.80
N MET A 401 -3.25 -3.03 -19.20
CA MET A 401 -1.79 -3.02 -19.35
C MET A 401 -1.35 -2.08 -20.47
N THR A 402 -2.04 -2.08 -21.61
CA THR A 402 -1.78 -1.16 -22.73
C THR A 402 -1.91 0.29 -22.27
N LEU A 403 -2.93 0.61 -21.50
CA LEU A 403 -3.11 1.95 -20.93
C LEU A 403 -1.97 2.33 -19.97
N ALA A 404 -1.59 1.42 -19.06
CA ALA A 404 -0.48 1.65 -18.13
C ALA A 404 0.83 1.98 -18.87
N ASN A 405 1.13 1.24 -19.95
CA ASN A 405 2.33 1.44 -20.75
C ASN A 405 2.32 2.75 -21.58
N ARG A 406 1.18 3.39 -21.76
CA ARG A 406 1.06 4.69 -22.44
C ARG A 406 0.91 5.86 -21.47
N MET A 407 0.49 5.58 -20.23
CA MET A 407 0.17 6.61 -19.24
C MET A 407 1.43 7.22 -18.62
N ARG A 408 1.43 8.53 -18.47
CA ARG A 408 2.47 9.28 -17.76
C ARG A 408 2.44 8.96 -16.26
N ALA A 409 3.58 8.54 -15.73
CA ALA A 409 3.75 8.30 -14.30
C ALA A 409 3.64 9.59 -13.48
N GLN A 410 3.13 9.48 -12.26
CA GLN A 410 3.05 10.57 -11.30
C GLN A 410 4.24 10.60 -10.35
N ILE A 411 4.58 9.46 -9.77
CA ILE A 411 5.56 9.38 -8.67
C ILE A 411 6.94 8.89 -9.12
N ARG A 412 7.16 8.71 -10.41
CA ARG A 412 8.42 8.13 -10.94
C ARG A 412 9.37 9.20 -11.50
N ARG A 413 10.64 8.88 -11.50
CA ARG A 413 11.74 9.65 -12.12
C ARG A 413 12.55 8.73 -13.06
N PRO A 414 13.08 9.25 -14.18
CA PRO A 414 12.90 10.62 -14.65
C PRO A 414 11.46 10.92 -15.06
N LEU A 415 11.10 12.22 -15.13
CA LEU A 415 9.80 12.63 -15.67
C LEU A 415 9.62 12.14 -17.11
N GLY A 416 8.38 11.81 -17.47
CA GLY A 416 8.08 11.28 -18.81
C GLY A 416 8.19 9.75 -18.90
N THR A 417 8.36 9.07 -17.77
CA THR A 417 8.28 7.60 -17.73
C THR A 417 6.84 7.11 -17.64
N GLN A 418 6.63 5.86 -17.99
CA GLN A 418 5.34 5.18 -17.99
C GLN A 418 4.90 4.83 -16.55
N ALA A 419 3.59 4.77 -16.32
CA ALA A 419 3.02 4.25 -15.09
C ALA A 419 3.40 2.77 -14.89
N ARG A 420 3.66 2.40 -13.63
CA ARG A 420 4.03 1.04 -13.23
C ARG A 420 3.06 0.54 -12.17
N VAL A 421 2.27 -0.47 -12.52
CA VAL A 421 1.12 -0.93 -11.74
C VAL A 421 1.02 -2.45 -11.68
N SER A 422 0.24 -2.92 -10.69
CA SER A 422 -0.32 -4.28 -10.63
C SER A 422 -1.82 -4.21 -10.94
N ILE A 423 -2.36 -5.23 -11.60
CA ILE A 423 -3.74 -5.30 -12.08
C ILE A 423 -4.32 -6.64 -11.68
N SER A 424 -5.44 -6.63 -10.97
CA SER A 424 -6.19 -7.83 -10.56
C SER A 424 -7.60 -7.79 -11.11
N VAL A 425 -8.12 -8.94 -11.56
CA VAL A 425 -9.52 -9.11 -11.96
C VAL A 425 -10.13 -10.20 -11.09
N VAL A 426 -11.34 -9.93 -10.56
CA VAL A 426 -12.08 -10.87 -9.71
C VAL A 426 -13.50 -11.09 -10.22
N ASP A 427 -14.12 -12.21 -9.85
CA ASP A 427 -15.54 -12.45 -10.06
C ASP A 427 -16.41 -11.80 -8.95
N THR A 428 -17.73 -12.00 -8.98
CA THR A 428 -18.66 -11.41 -8.01
C THR A 428 -18.50 -11.97 -6.60
N ASN A 429 -17.83 -13.11 -6.44
CA ASN A 429 -17.48 -13.69 -5.15
C ASN A 429 -16.11 -13.25 -4.65
N GLY A 430 -15.36 -12.45 -5.44
CA GLY A 430 -14.01 -12.01 -5.13
C GLY A 430 -12.91 -13.03 -5.43
N ALA A 431 -13.23 -14.13 -6.13
CA ALA A 431 -12.22 -15.09 -6.56
C ALA A 431 -11.31 -14.47 -7.64
N VAL A 432 -10.00 -14.67 -7.53
CA VAL A 432 -9.01 -14.11 -8.46
C VAL A 432 -9.16 -14.79 -9.81
N LEU A 433 -9.51 -14.04 -10.85
CA LEU A 433 -9.65 -14.53 -12.23
C LEU A 433 -8.41 -14.30 -13.08
N GLY A 434 -7.57 -13.35 -12.73
CA GLY A 434 -6.34 -13.09 -13.42
C GLY A 434 -5.55 -11.97 -12.75
N PHE A 435 -4.21 -12.03 -12.92
CA PHE A 435 -3.29 -11.05 -12.40
C PHE A 435 -2.20 -10.77 -13.43
N ALA A 436 -1.86 -9.50 -13.59
CA ALA A 436 -0.71 -9.05 -14.35
C ALA A 436 -0.12 -7.78 -13.72
N ARG A 437 1.15 -7.50 -14.01
CA ARG A 437 1.80 -6.28 -13.56
C ARG A 437 2.76 -5.76 -14.62
N THR A 438 3.03 -4.48 -14.60
CA THR A 438 4.13 -3.92 -15.36
C THR A 438 5.47 -4.33 -14.74
N ARG A 439 6.54 -4.34 -15.53
CA ARG A 439 7.86 -4.81 -15.15
C ARG A 439 8.32 -4.34 -13.77
N ASP A 440 8.27 -3.04 -13.50
CA ASP A 440 8.75 -2.41 -12.26
C ASP A 440 7.62 -1.83 -11.43
N GLY A 441 6.43 -2.44 -11.44
CA GLY A 441 5.36 -2.06 -10.51
C GLY A 441 5.82 -2.25 -9.05
N PRO A 442 5.51 -1.33 -8.13
CA PRO A 442 5.87 -1.51 -6.73
C PRO A 442 5.22 -2.77 -6.15
N MET A 443 5.92 -3.43 -5.22
CA MET A 443 5.50 -4.73 -4.71
C MET A 443 4.19 -4.66 -3.93
N PHE A 444 3.97 -3.58 -3.17
CA PHE A 444 2.72 -3.40 -2.43
C PHE A 444 1.48 -3.43 -3.34
N GLY A 445 1.63 -2.98 -4.58
CA GLY A 445 0.53 -2.91 -5.54
C GLY A 445 -0.09 -4.27 -5.88
N ALA A 446 0.62 -5.37 -5.70
CA ALA A 446 0.07 -6.70 -5.98
C ALA A 446 -1.14 -6.98 -5.07
N ASP A 447 -0.95 -6.99 -3.75
CA ASP A 447 -2.05 -7.24 -2.79
C ASP A 447 -3.11 -6.14 -2.83
N VAL A 448 -2.68 -4.87 -2.91
CA VAL A 448 -3.60 -3.72 -2.95
C VAL A 448 -4.50 -3.76 -4.19
N SER A 449 -3.99 -4.14 -5.37
CA SER A 449 -4.84 -4.25 -6.57
C SER A 449 -5.97 -5.28 -6.39
N LEU A 450 -5.69 -6.38 -5.70
CA LEU A 450 -6.69 -7.40 -5.39
C LEU A 450 -7.72 -6.91 -4.36
N GLN A 451 -7.26 -6.27 -3.27
CA GLN A 451 -8.17 -5.65 -2.29
C GLN A 451 -9.09 -4.62 -2.94
N LYS A 452 -8.56 -3.76 -3.82
CA LYS A 452 -9.34 -2.78 -4.58
C LYS A 452 -10.40 -3.44 -5.46
N ALA A 453 -10.03 -4.47 -6.23
CA ALA A 453 -10.99 -5.21 -7.07
C ALA A 453 -12.13 -5.81 -6.24
N ARG A 454 -11.81 -6.44 -5.09
CA ARG A 454 -12.77 -6.99 -4.15
C ARG A 454 -13.66 -5.93 -3.52
N THR A 455 -13.10 -4.78 -3.15
CA THR A 455 -13.86 -3.67 -2.58
C THR A 455 -14.91 -3.14 -3.55
N ALA A 456 -14.55 -2.96 -4.83
CA ALA A 456 -15.48 -2.52 -5.85
C ALA A 456 -16.65 -3.50 -6.04
N VAL A 457 -16.36 -4.80 -6.09
CA VAL A 457 -17.38 -5.84 -6.19
C VAL A 457 -18.25 -5.87 -4.94
N PHE A 458 -17.64 -5.83 -3.76
CA PHE A 458 -18.34 -5.90 -2.48
C PHE A 458 -19.38 -4.79 -2.33
N PHE A 459 -19.00 -3.54 -2.50
CA PHE A 459 -19.94 -2.42 -2.37
C PHE A 459 -20.94 -2.31 -3.53
N SER A 460 -20.65 -2.91 -4.68
CA SER A 460 -21.55 -2.96 -5.83
C SER A 460 -22.49 -4.17 -5.81
N GLY A 461 -22.36 -5.02 -4.83
CA GLY A 461 -23.12 -6.27 -4.68
C GLY A 461 -24.54 -6.07 -4.14
N THR A 462 -25.29 -5.09 -4.65
CA THR A 462 -26.71 -4.86 -4.33
C THR A 462 -27.60 -5.28 -5.48
N GLY A 463 -28.83 -5.66 -5.18
CA GLY A 463 -29.78 -6.09 -6.19
C GLY A 463 -29.78 -7.61 -6.44
N GLN A 464 -30.47 -8.03 -7.49
CA GLN A 464 -30.59 -9.46 -7.84
C GLN A 464 -29.31 -9.96 -8.49
N GLY A 465 -28.85 -11.11 -8.06
CA GLY A 465 -27.80 -11.84 -8.77
C GLY A 465 -26.49 -12.04 -8.05
N ILE A 466 -26.42 -11.68 -6.80
CA ILE A 466 -25.31 -12.01 -5.90
C ILE A 466 -25.75 -13.03 -4.87
N ALA A 467 -24.85 -13.94 -4.51
CA ALA A 467 -25.16 -14.98 -3.53
C ALA A 467 -25.45 -14.38 -2.15
N GLN A 468 -24.73 -13.32 -1.79
CA GLN A 468 -24.83 -12.65 -0.51
C GLN A 468 -24.68 -11.14 -0.69
N SER A 469 -25.52 -10.33 -0.05
CA SER A 469 -25.40 -8.88 -0.09
C SER A 469 -24.28 -8.38 0.82
N PRO A 470 -23.76 -7.16 0.58
CA PRO A 470 -22.82 -6.53 1.52
C PRO A 470 -23.34 -6.52 2.96
N ALA A 471 -24.62 -6.20 3.16
CA ALA A 471 -25.24 -6.18 4.47
C ALA A 471 -25.29 -7.57 5.13
N ASP A 472 -25.63 -8.62 4.38
CA ASP A 472 -25.63 -9.99 4.90
C ASP A 472 -24.23 -10.45 5.28
N THR A 473 -23.23 -10.12 4.45
CA THR A 473 -21.83 -10.43 4.72
C THR A 473 -21.37 -9.76 6.02
N LEU A 474 -21.55 -8.43 6.16
CA LEU A 474 -21.11 -7.70 7.35
C LEU A 474 -21.82 -8.15 8.64
N ARG A 475 -23.12 -8.52 8.55
CA ARG A 475 -23.86 -9.05 9.70
C ARG A 475 -23.40 -10.43 10.14
N GLY A 476 -22.78 -11.18 9.24
CA GLY A 476 -22.26 -12.52 9.53
C GLY A 476 -20.86 -12.51 10.12
N LEU A 477 -20.18 -11.36 10.16
CA LEU A 477 -18.81 -11.27 10.66
C LEU A 477 -18.77 -10.97 12.17
N PRO A 478 -17.80 -11.56 12.90
CA PRO A 478 -17.62 -11.29 14.32
C PRO A 478 -17.08 -9.87 14.54
N ALA A 479 -17.42 -9.28 15.69
CA ALA A 479 -16.83 -8.03 16.14
C ALA A 479 -15.32 -8.19 16.36
N PRO A 480 -14.53 -7.12 16.13
CA PRO A 480 -13.11 -7.13 16.49
C PRO A 480 -12.98 -7.21 18.03
N LYS A 481 -11.99 -7.96 18.49
CA LYS A 481 -11.66 -8.05 19.92
C LYS A 481 -10.43 -7.20 20.20
N TYR A 482 -10.64 -5.91 20.52
CA TYR A 482 -9.55 -5.00 20.79
C TYR A 482 -8.78 -5.42 22.05
N LEU A 483 -7.46 -5.51 21.91
CA LEU A 483 -6.57 -5.80 23.03
C LEU A 483 -6.49 -4.62 23.98
N ALA A 484 -6.47 -4.92 25.26
CA ALA A 484 -6.17 -3.93 26.28
C ALA A 484 -4.66 -3.74 26.43
N PRO A 485 -4.18 -2.50 26.68
CA PRO A 485 -2.79 -2.28 27.07
C PRO A 485 -2.43 -3.06 28.33
N VAL A 486 -1.22 -3.65 28.34
CA VAL A 486 -0.69 -4.42 29.48
C VAL A 486 0.18 -3.51 30.35
N PHE A 487 0.02 -3.56 31.68
CA PHE A 487 0.73 -2.67 32.59
C PHE A 487 2.24 -2.97 32.73
N GLU A 488 2.68 -4.19 32.44
CA GLU A 488 4.08 -4.59 32.49
C GLU A 488 4.47 -5.31 31.20
N PRO A 489 4.63 -4.58 30.07
CA PRO A 489 4.82 -5.17 28.75
C PRO A 489 6.15 -5.95 28.63
N GLU A 490 7.20 -5.50 29.29
CA GLU A 490 8.51 -6.17 29.24
C GLU A 490 8.51 -7.55 29.92
N ALA A 491 7.74 -7.70 30.95
CA ALA A 491 7.54 -9.00 31.58
C ALA A 491 6.65 -9.93 30.73
N VAL A 492 5.96 -9.42 29.71
CA VAL A 492 5.19 -10.21 28.72
C VAL A 492 6.12 -10.86 27.71
N ALA A 493 7.22 -10.22 27.36
CA ALA A 493 8.17 -10.74 26.36
C ALA A 493 8.78 -12.08 26.79
N ASP A 494 8.97 -12.27 28.10
CA ASP A 494 9.52 -13.51 28.66
C ASP A 494 8.48 -14.64 28.78
N ASP A 495 7.18 -14.30 28.75
CA ASP A 495 6.10 -15.29 28.86
C ASP A 495 4.80 -14.83 28.15
N PHE A 496 4.93 -14.61 26.85
CA PHE A 496 3.83 -14.14 26.00
C PHE A 496 2.60 -15.05 26.09
N SER A 497 2.80 -16.37 26.22
CA SER A 497 1.71 -17.34 26.29
C SER A 497 0.83 -17.16 27.53
N GLN A 498 1.42 -16.78 28.67
CA GLN A 498 0.68 -16.60 29.92
C GLN A 498 -0.05 -15.24 30.00
N ARG A 499 0.29 -14.31 29.10
CA ARG A 499 -0.20 -12.93 29.16
C ARG A 499 -1.06 -12.50 27.98
N LEU A 500 -0.86 -13.07 26.80
CA LEU A 500 -1.74 -12.86 25.66
C LEU A 500 -3.17 -13.33 26.03
N VAL A 501 -3.29 -14.52 26.59
CA VAL A 501 -4.58 -15.10 26.97
C VAL A 501 -5.35 -14.23 27.97
N PRO A 502 -4.77 -13.72 29.07
CA PRO A 502 -5.44 -12.73 29.90
C PRO A 502 -5.78 -11.40 29.20
N ALA A 503 -4.87 -10.87 28.37
CA ALA A 503 -5.14 -9.63 27.62
C ALA A 503 -6.31 -9.78 26.62
N LEU A 504 -6.51 -11.00 26.12
CA LEU A 504 -7.64 -11.34 25.26
C LEU A 504 -8.95 -11.56 26.03
N GLN A 505 -8.88 -11.90 27.31
CA GLN A 505 -10.04 -12.21 28.18
C GLN A 505 -10.55 -11.02 28.96
N GLU A 506 -9.69 -10.04 29.28
CA GLU A 506 -10.10 -8.86 30.05
C GLU A 506 -10.76 -7.82 29.13
N GLU A 507 -12.04 -7.56 29.38
CA GLU A 507 -12.65 -6.31 28.93
C GLU A 507 -11.98 -5.18 29.73
N SER A 508 -10.97 -4.55 29.16
CA SER A 508 -10.33 -3.42 29.83
C SER A 508 -11.26 -2.23 29.87
N PRO A 509 -11.40 -1.59 31.04
CA PRO A 509 -12.09 -0.30 31.13
C PRO A 509 -11.37 0.82 30.35
N LEU A 510 -10.17 0.56 29.81
CA LEU A 510 -9.36 1.49 29.04
C LEU A 510 -9.55 1.33 27.53
N THR A 511 -10.27 0.32 27.07
CA THR A 511 -10.60 0.15 25.64
C THR A 511 -11.99 0.67 25.35
N ALA A 512 -12.13 1.44 24.27
CA ALA A 512 -13.46 1.71 23.74
C ALA A 512 -14.11 0.36 23.37
N PRO A 513 -15.42 0.17 23.61
CA PRO A 513 -16.09 -1.05 23.19
C PRO A 513 -15.92 -1.22 21.68
N ALA A 514 -15.53 -2.42 21.25
CA ALA A 514 -15.45 -2.73 19.84
C ALA A 514 -16.84 -2.60 19.21
N PRO A 515 -16.97 -2.01 18.01
CA PRO A 515 -18.25 -1.94 17.32
C PRO A 515 -18.67 -3.32 16.82
N GLU A 516 -19.96 -3.55 16.76
CA GLU A 516 -20.48 -4.64 15.93
C GLU A 516 -20.27 -4.29 14.46
N ILE A 517 -19.76 -5.24 13.67
CA ILE A 517 -19.54 -5.01 12.22
C ILE A 517 -20.86 -4.65 11.52
N SER A 518 -21.99 -5.19 12.01
CA SER A 518 -23.33 -4.86 11.52
C SER A 518 -23.71 -3.38 11.66
N ASP A 519 -23.13 -2.66 12.62
CA ASP A 519 -23.44 -1.25 12.86
C ASP A 519 -23.01 -0.36 11.70
N TYR A 520 -21.96 -0.75 10.95
CA TYR A 520 -21.54 -0.07 9.74
C TYR A 520 -22.60 -0.10 8.63
N VAL A 521 -23.41 -1.16 8.56
CA VAL A 521 -24.55 -1.24 7.62
C VAL A 521 -25.57 -0.16 7.97
N VAL A 522 -25.96 -0.07 9.23
CA VAL A 522 -26.95 0.91 9.71
C VAL A 522 -26.42 2.34 9.51
N ALA A 523 -25.14 2.55 9.81
CA ALA A 523 -24.50 3.86 9.61
C ALA A 523 -24.49 4.26 8.13
N ALA A 524 -24.14 3.34 7.23
CA ALA A 524 -24.14 3.58 5.78
C ALA A 524 -25.54 3.90 5.25
N GLN A 525 -26.56 3.12 5.64
CA GLN A 525 -27.96 3.34 5.24
C GLN A 525 -28.46 4.73 5.67
N ARG A 526 -28.18 5.11 6.90
CA ARG A 526 -28.54 6.44 7.42
C ARG A 526 -27.80 7.55 6.69
N PHE A 527 -26.51 7.40 6.47
CA PHE A 527 -25.68 8.40 5.81
C PHE A 527 -26.08 8.62 4.35
N LEU A 528 -26.33 7.52 3.63
CA LEU A 528 -26.78 7.59 2.23
C LEU A 528 -28.23 8.07 2.09
N GLY A 529 -29.02 8.01 3.15
CA GLY A 529 -30.47 8.30 3.10
C GLY A 529 -31.26 7.23 2.35
N ILE A 530 -30.71 6.01 2.23
CA ILE A 530 -31.29 4.87 1.50
C ILE A 530 -31.46 3.74 2.52
N PRO A 531 -32.69 3.47 2.99
CA PRO A 531 -32.92 2.51 4.08
C PRO A 531 -32.51 1.08 3.78
N ASP A 532 -32.47 0.70 2.51
CA ASP A 532 -32.08 -0.64 2.02
C ASP A 532 -30.74 -0.62 1.24
N ALA A 533 -29.91 0.44 1.43
CA ALA A 533 -28.57 0.45 0.89
C ALA A 533 -27.77 -0.77 1.40
N LEU A 534 -26.96 -1.35 0.53
CA LEU A 534 -26.17 -2.54 0.79
C LEU A 534 -27.00 -3.85 0.99
N GLU A 535 -28.32 -3.78 0.97
CA GLU A 535 -29.20 -4.95 1.07
C GLU A 535 -29.42 -5.61 -0.30
N ARG A 536 -29.77 -6.89 -0.26
CA ARG A 536 -30.12 -7.65 -1.49
C ARG A 536 -31.35 -7.09 -2.19
N SER A 537 -32.29 -6.53 -1.43
CA SER A 537 -33.49 -5.85 -1.95
C SER A 537 -33.24 -4.44 -2.40
N GLY A 538 -32.06 -3.88 -2.14
CA GLY A 538 -31.69 -2.53 -2.50
C GLY A 538 -31.64 -2.29 -4.01
N SER A 539 -31.80 -1.05 -4.41
CA SER A 539 -31.60 -0.66 -5.81
C SER A 539 -30.15 -0.94 -6.23
N PRO A 540 -29.94 -1.39 -7.48
CA PRO A 540 -28.58 -1.56 -7.99
C PRO A 540 -27.76 -0.28 -7.84
N SER A 541 -26.55 -0.42 -7.30
CA SER A 541 -25.58 0.65 -7.16
C SER A 541 -24.20 0.16 -7.49
N ALA A 542 -23.36 1.05 -8.01
CA ALA A 542 -21.99 0.73 -8.38
C ALA A 542 -21.04 1.69 -7.67
N PHE A 543 -20.14 1.13 -6.89
CA PHE A 543 -19.12 1.84 -6.14
C PHE A 543 -17.74 1.52 -6.71
N ALA A 544 -16.96 2.57 -6.99
CA ALA A 544 -15.51 2.45 -7.15
C ALA A 544 -14.85 2.62 -5.77
N ASP A 545 -13.56 2.25 -5.62
CA ASP A 545 -12.85 2.48 -4.37
C ASP A 545 -12.82 3.96 -3.97
N ARG A 546 -12.79 4.86 -4.94
CA ARG A 546 -12.91 6.29 -4.66
C ARG A 546 -14.19 6.62 -3.91
N SER A 547 -15.30 5.99 -4.25
CA SER A 547 -16.57 6.14 -3.53
C SER A 547 -16.52 5.51 -2.15
N GLY A 548 -15.99 4.29 -2.06
CA GLY A 548 -15.78 3.59 -0.78
C GLY A 548 -14.84 4.37 0.14
N GLY A 549 -13.79 4.96 -0.42
CA GLY A 549 -12.86 5.84 0.27
C GLY A 549 -13.54 7.07 0.88
N ASN A 550 -14.43 7.73 0.14
CA ASN A 550 -15.21 8.85 0.69
C ASN A 550 -16.06 8.44 1.91
N LEU A 551 -16.63 7.22 1.89
CA LEU A 551 -17.40 6.69 3.02
C LEU A 551 -16.54 6.29 4.21
N SER A 552 -15.23 6.13 4.03
CA SER A 552 -14.28 5.67 5.05
C SER A 552 -13.37 6.79 5.58
N ARG A 553 -13.58 8.04 5.20
CA ARG A 553 -12.75 9.18 5.63
C ARG A 553 -13.31 9.81 6.92
N PRO A 554 -12.43 10.31 7.79
CA PRO A 554 -12.85 10.96 9.05
C PRO A 554 -13.59 12.28 8.84
N HIS A 555 -13.46 12.91 7.68
CA HIS A 555 -14.13 14.18 7.32
C HIS A 555 -14.64 14.08 5.87
N TYR A 556 -15.91 13.69 5.73
CA TYR A 556 -16.52 13.45 4.43
C TYR A 556 -16.52 14.71 3.52
N PRO A 557 -16.30 14.62 2.21
CA PRO A 557 -15.93 13.42 1.44
C PRO A 557 -14.45 13.06 1.58
N ASP A 558 -13.62 14.00 1.96
CA ASP A 558 -12.21 13.88 2.29
C ASP A 558 -11.68 15.25 2.74
N GLY A 559 -11.28 15.38 4.01
CA GLY A 559 -10.65 16.55 4.58
C GLY A 559 -11.56 17.76 4.85
N VAL A 560 -12.87 17.67 4.70
CA VAL A 560 -13.78 18.81 4.99
C VAL A 560 -14.18 18.78 6.47
N ALA A 561 -13.41 19.44 7.32
CA ALA A 561 -13.54 19.39 8.78
C ALA A 561 -14.90 19.78 9.34
N SER A 562 -15.73 20.52 8.61
CA SER A 562 -17.10 20.89 9.00
C SER A 562 -18.12 19.77 8.77
N ASN A 563 -17.78 18.79 7.93
CA ASN A 563 -18.68 17.70 7.57
C ASN A 563 -18.60 16.55 8.57
N PRO A 564 -19.61 15.67 8.64
CA PRO A 564 -19.55 14.47 9.46
C PRO A 564 -18.49 13.50 8.96
N ASN A 565 -18.12 12.52 9.77
CA ASN A 565 -17.33 11.39 9.34
C ASN A 565 -18.10 10.56 8.31
N GLY A 566 -17.38 9.93 7.39
CA GLY A 566 -17.92 8.86 6.58
C GLY A 566 -18.44 7.71 7.48
N PRO A 567 -19.50 7.02 7.06
CA PRO A 567 -20.18 6.03 7.91
C PRO A 567 -19.35 4.78 8.19
N LEU A 568 -18.29 4.54 7.43
CA LEU A 568 -17.37 3.40 7.59
C LEU A 568 -16.09 3.78 8.36
N SER A 569 -16.01 5.02 8.84
CA SER A 569 -14.91 5.56 9.65
C SER A 569 -15.28 5.61 11.13
N LYS A 570 -14.29 5.68 12.02
CA LYS A 570 -14.50 6.01 13.42
C LYS A 570 -15.00 7.45 13.59
N ALA A 571 -15.63 7.72 14.71
CA ALA A 571 -16.10 9.06 15.08
C ALA A 571 -14.91 10.00 15.36
N ARG A 572 -15.18 11.30 15.33
CA ARG A 572 -14.19 12.31 15.75
C ARG A 572 -13.75 12.06 17.19
N GLY A 573 -12.43 12.10 17.42
CA GLY A 573 -11.83 11.81 18.71
C GLY A 573 -11.68 10.32 19.03
N GLU A 574 -12.19 9.45 18.15
CA GLU A 574 -12.03 7.99 18.21
C GLU A 574 -11.23 7.45 17.00
N TRP A 575 -10.95 8.32 16.03
CA TRP A 575 -10.20 7.99 14.84
C TRP A 575 -8.70 8.24 15.01
N SER A 576 -7.90 7.31 14.53
CA SER A 576 -6.48 7.46 14.26
C SER A 576 -6.05 6.55 13.12
N VAL A 577 -4.79 6.61 12.70
CA VAL A 577 -4.25 5.69 11.69
C VAL A 577 -4.23 4.23 12.15
N PHE A 578 -4.33 3.98 13.45
CA PHE A 578 -4.43 2.67 14.07
C PHE A 578 -5.84 2.36 14.62
N SER A 579 -6.82 3.23 14.32
CA SER A 579 -8.23 3.07 14.67
C SER A 579 -9.11 3.70 13.58
N VAL A 580 -9.07 3.16 12.36
CA VAL A 580 -9.67 3.80 11.17
C VAL A 580 -11.16 3.52 10.96
N GLY A 581 -11.69 2.43 11.46
CA GLY A 581 -13.07 1.98 11.26
C GLY A 581 -13.15 0.63 10.56
N LEU A 582 -14.15 0.45 9.66
CA LEU A 582 -14.44 -0.85 9.04
C LEU A 582 -13.21 -1.53 8.43
N GLN A 583 -12.31 -0.79 7.80
CA GLN A 583 -11.12 -1.37 7.16
C GLN A 583 -10.27 -2.18 8.16
N LEU A 584 -9.97 -1.60 9.33
CA LEU A 584 -9.22 -2.31 10.37
C LEU A 584 -10.09 -3.39 11.03
N ASP A 585 -11.34 -3.05 11.35
CA ASP A 585 -12.21 -3.94 12.11
C ASP A 585 -12.47 -5.29 11.41
N LEU A 586 -12.47 -5.29 10.06
CA LEU A 586 -12.57 -6.52 9.26
C LEU A 586 -11.36 -7.46 9.42
N VAL A 587 -10.17 -6.92 9.67
CA VAL A 587 -8.92 -7.68 9.65
C VAL A 587 -8.26 -7.79 11.02
N TYR A 588 -8.77 -7.08 12.03
CA TYR A 588 -8.19 -6.98 13.36
C TYR A 588 -7.94 -8.34 14.00
N ASN A 589 -8.98 -9.17 14.08
CA ASN A 589 -8.87 -10.50 14.71
C ASN A 589 -7.85 -11.39 13.99
N SER A 590 -7.79 -11.31 12.65
CA SER A 590 -6.83 -12.06 11.86
C SER A 590 -5.39 -11.59 12.09
N LEU A 591 -5.18 -10.27 12.21
CA LEU A 591 -3.87 -9.72 12.50
C LEU A 591 -3.34 -10.20 13.87
N ILE A 592 -4.17 -10.11 14.90
CA ILE A 592 -3.79 -10.55 16.25
C ILE A 592 -3.58 -12.07 16.31
N GLN A 593 -4.40 -12.86 15.62
CA GLN A 593 -4.18 -14.31 15.53
C GLN A 593 -2.82 -14.63 14.91
N HIS A 594 -2.43 -13.93 13.83
CA HIS A 594 -1.13 -14.12 13.22
C HIS A 594 0.01 -13.76 14.17
N VAL A 595 -0.09 -12.65 14.87
CA VAL A 595 0.90 -12.26 15.90
C VAL A 595 1.02 -13.36 16.95
N ALA A 596 -0.09 -13.89 17.42
CA ALA A 596 -0.08 -15.00 18.38
C ALA A 596 0.56 -16.27 17.79
N HIS A 597 0.24 -16.63 16.54
CA HIS A 597 0.85 -17.76 15.85
C HIS A 597 2.38 -17.65 15.79
N VAL A 598 2.88 -16.48 15.40
CA VAL A 598 4.33 -16.23 15.29
C VAL A 598 5.00 -16.25 16.68
N THR A 599 4.42 -15.56 17.64
CA THR A 599 5.02 -15.38 18.97
C THR A 599 4.98 -16.64 19.82
N LEU A 600 4.04 -17.54 19.54
CA LEU A 600 3.90 -18.83 20.20
C LEU A 600 4.50 -19.99 19.37
N ASP A 601 5.44 -19.72 18.46
CA ASP A 601 6.15 -20.70 17.64
C ASP A 601 5.22 -21.72 16.95
N GLY A 602 4.07 -21.26 16.46
CA GLY A 602 3.08 -22.08 15.78
C GLY A 602 2.20 -22.92 16.70
N ALA A 603 2.22 -22.69 18.02
CA ALA A 603 1.37 -23.43 18.96
C ALA A 603 -0.13 -23.17 18.73
N VAL A 604 -0.49 -22.01 18.18
CA VAL A 604 -1.83 -21.71 17.69
C VAL A 604 -1.86 -21.73 16.17
N PRO A 605 -3.01 -22.06 15.53
CA PRO A 605 -3.14 -22.04 14.07
C PRO A 605 -2.90 -20.66 13.50
N ASP A 606 -2.22 -20.59 12.35
CA ASP A 606 -2.14 -19.33 11.59
C ASP A 606 -3.47 -18.98 10.94
N VAL A 607 -3.64 -17.72 10.57
CA VAL A 607 -4.80 -17.26 9.78
C VAL A 607 -4.88 -17.98 8.43
N GLY A 608 -6.09 -18.15 7.90
CA GLY A 608 -6.31 -18.63 6.56
C GLY A 608 -5.84 -17.65 5.48
N GLU A 609 -6.17 -17.91 4.24
CA GLU A 609 -5.93 -17.00 3.10
C GLU A 609 -6.91 -15.82 3.11
N THR A 610 -7.92 -15.84 3.98
CA THR A 610 -8.95 -14.80 4.11
C THR A 610 -8.85 -14.13 5.47
N CYS A 611 -8.83 -12.79 5.51
CA CYS A 611 -8.81 -12.03 6.75
C CYS A 611 -10.15 -12.02 7.49
N PRO A 612 -11.28 -11.69 6.85
CA PRO A 612 -12.57 -11.76 7.51
C PRO A 612 -12.99 -13.22 7.65
N GLY A 613 -13.24 -13.69 8.81
CA GLY A 613 -13.67 -15.06 9.05
C GLY A 613 -13.17 -15.68 10.34
N ASN A 614 -12.31 -14.96 11.05
CA ASN A 614 -11.91 -15.35 12.39
C ASN A 614 -13.02 -15.07 13.39
N THR A 615 -13.44 -16.10 14.12
CA THR A 615 -14.41 -15.95 15.20
C THR A 615 -13.87 -15.23 16.42
N GLY A 616 -12.55 -14.97 16.44
CA GLY A 616 -11.89 -14.37 17.58
C GLY A 616 -11.57 -15.36 18.69
N PHE A 617 -11.15 -14.84 19.76
CA PHE A 617 -10.47 -15.46 20.85
C PHE A 617 -11.43 -16.07 21.88
N ASP A 618 -11.82 -17.31 21.70
CA ASP A 618 -12.36 -18.12 22.78
C ASP A 618 -11.18 -18.81 23.48
N PRO A 619 -10.98 -18.65 24.80
CA PRO A 619 -9.90 -19.31 25.53
C PRO A 619 -9.93 -20.83 25.44
N ASP A 620 -11.12 -21.41 25.27
CA ASP A 620 -11.31 -22.85 25.13
C ASP A 620 -11.31 -23.31 23.66
N ASP A 621 -11.37 -22.37 22.71
CA ASP A 621 -11.42 -22.62 21.26
C ASP A 621 -10.74 -21.49 20.48
N LEU A 622 -9.51 -21.17 20.88
CA LEU A 622 -8.68 -20.12 20.30
C LEU A 622 -8.57 -20.35 18.79
N PHE A 623 -9.10 -19.37 18.01
CA PHE A 623 -8.83 -19.26 16.61
C PHE A 623 -9.58 -20.25 15.69
N GLN A 624 -10.85 -20.52 15.95
CA GLN A 624 -11.68 -21.14 14.94
C GLN A 624 -11.99 -20.17 13.79
N MET A 625 -11.61 -20.58 12.59
CA MET A 625 -11.99 -19.89 11.36
C MET A 625 -13.49 -20.11 11.10
N GLN A 626 -14.27 -19.05 10.99
CA GLN A 626 -15.60 -19.16 10.35
C GLN A 626 -15.44 -19.14 8.82
N GLY A 627 -16.44 -19.66 8.11
CA GLY A 627 -16.40 -19.86 6.68
C GLY A 627 -15.93 -18.66 5.86
N GLU A 628 -15.46 -18.94 4.67
CA GLU A 628 -14.80 -18.02 3.75
C GLU A 628 -15.72 -16.87 3.31
N ALA A 629 -15.39 -15.64 3.64
CA ALA A 629 -16.00 -14.44 3.07
C ALA A 629 -15.17 -13.96 1.88
N THR A 630 -15.28 -14.60 0.74
CA THR A 630 -14.42 -14.41 -0.43
C THR A 630 -14.40 -12.97 -0.94
N GLN A 631 -15.56 -12.28 -0.89
CA GLN A 631 -15.65 -10.87 -1.31
C GLN A 631 -14.81 -9.93 -0.45
N LEU A 632 -14.52 -10.30 0.79
CA LEU A 632 -13.74 -9.52 1.74
C LEU A 632 -12.42 -10.23 2.12
N ALA A 633 -12.06 -11.30 1.44
CA ALA A 633 -10.77 -11.93 1.61
C ALA A 633 -9.66 -10.86 1.49
N ASN A 634 -8.69 -10.86 2.37
CA ASN A 634 -7.67 -9.83 2.55
C ASN A 634 -8.17 -8.40 2.90
N GLY A 635 -9.43 -8.22 3.31
CA GLY A 635 -9.99 -6.94 3.73
C GLY A 635 -10.41 -6.03 2.57
N ILE A 636 -10.60 -4.73 2.86
CA ILE A 636 -10.98 -3.70 1.89
C ILE A 636 -9.87 -2.66 1.73
N GLN A 637 -9.85 -1.96 0.58
CA GLN A 637 -9.08 -0.73 0.40
C GLN A 637 -9.99 0.49 0.35
N ILE A 638 -9.42 1.63 0.74
CA ILE A 638 -10.14 2.89 0.92
C ILE A 638 -9.49 4.06 0.18
N PHE A 639 -8.69 3.78 -0.84
CA PHE A 639 -8.13 4.77 -1.76
C PHE A 639 -8.26 4.29 -3.21
N PRO A 640 -8.33 5.22 -4.19
CA PRO A 640 -8.80 4.96 -5.55
C PRO A 640 -8.00 3.91 -6.34
N GLY A 641 -8.62 3.32 -7.37
CA GLY A 641 -7.99 2.46 -8.36
C GLY A 641 -8.80 1.21 -8.74
N SER A 642 -10.11 1.20 -8.54
CA SER A 642 -10.94 0.07 -8.99
C SER A 642 -12.28 0.51 -9.53
N VAL A 643 -12.86 -0.37 -10.36
CA VAL A 643 -14.26 -0.27 -10.79
C VAL A 643 -14.89 -1.66 -10.88
N PRO A 644 -16.22 -1.77 -10.64
CA PRO A 644 -16.96 -2.99 -10.92
C PRO A 644 -17.18 -3.17 -12.42
N ILE A 645 -17.26 -4.42 -12.87
CA ILE A 645 -17.47 -4.80 -14.27
C ILE A 645 -18.90 -5.30 -14.44
N PHE A 646 -19.58 -4.79 -15.46
CA PHE A 646 -20.97 -5.10 -15.73
C PHE A 646 -21.17 -5.74 -17.10
N ARG A 647 -22.15 -6.63 -17.20
CA ARG A 647 -22.73 -7.13 -18.44
C ARG A 647 -24.16 -6.63 -18.52
N GLY A 648 -24.37 -5.57 -19.31
CA GLY A 648 -25.60 -4.80 -19.27
C GLY A 648 -25.79 -4.13 -17.90
N GLU A 649 -26.82 -4.51 -17.16
CA GLU A 649 -27.11 -4.03 -15.80
C GLU A 649 -26.66 -5.00 -14.70
N THR A 650 -26.07 -6.14 -15.06
CA THR A 650 -25.67 -7.19 -14.11
C THR A 650 -24.20 -7.06 -13.79
N LEU A 651 -23.86 -7.01 -12.49
CA LEU A 651 -22.49 -7.12 -11.98
C LEU A 651 -21.92 -8.50 -12.33
N VAL A 652 -20.74 -8.55 -12.94
CA VAL A 652 -20.07 -9.81 -13.32
C VAL A 652 -18.64 -9.92 -12.78
N GLY A 653 -18.12 -8.88 -12.11
CA GLY A 653 -16.80 -8.90 -11.50
C GLY A 653 -16.27 -7.51 -11.19
N GLY A 654 -14.98 -7.41 -10.93
CA GLY A 654 -14.28 -6.15 -10.67
C GLY A 654 -12.83 -6.19 -11.11
N ILE A 655 -12.30 -4.99 -11.39
CA ILE A 655 -10.88 -4.78 -11.65
C ILE A 655 -10.31 -3.83 -10.60
N GLY A 656 -9.10 -4.13 -10.13
CA GLY A 656 -8.32 -3.25 -9.27
C GLY A 656 -6.94 -3.02 -9.85
N VAL A 657 -6.47 -1.80 -9.74
CA VAL A 657 -5.16 -1.31 -10.21
C VAL A 657 -4.45 -0.59 -9.08
N SER A 658 -3.16 -0.85 -8.90
CA SER A 658 -2.38 -0.18 -7.87
C SER A 658 -0.92 -0.07 -8.26
N GLY A 659 -0.33 1.12 -8.05
CA GLY A 659 1.11 1.27 -8.23
C GLY A 659 1.65 2.68 -8.32
N ASP A 660 1.18 3.52 -9.24
CA ASP A 660 1.88 4.75 -9.56
C ASP A 660 1.22 6.01 -9.00
N GLY A 661 -0.08 6.09 -9.05
CA GLY A 661 -0.83 7.23 -8.54
C GLY A 661 -2.33 6.99 -8.58
N VAL A 662 -3.05 7.56 -7.62
CA VAL A 662 -4.46 7.25 -7.40
C VAL A 662 -5.38 7.63 -8.58
N ASP A 663 -5.06 8.69 -9.33
CA ASP A 663 -5.82 9.07 -10.52
C ASP A 663 -5.41 8.23 -11.75
N GLN A 664 -4.15 7.82 -11.83
CA GLN A 664 -3.66 6.87 -12.82
C GLN A 664 -4.31 5.50 -12.63
N ASP A 665 -4.36 5.01 -11.40
CA ASP A 665 -4.98 3.74 -11.04
C ASP A 665 -6.48 3.73 -11.41
N ASP A 666 -7.22 4.80 -11.06
CA ASP A 666 -8.63 4.98 -11.46
C ASP A 666 -8.81 4.94 -12.98
N MET A 667 -7.99 5.70 -13.70
CA MET A 667 -8.10 5.79 -15.15
C MET A 667 -7.79 4.44 -15.83
N ILE A 668 -6.74 3.75 -15.38
CA ILE A 668 -6.37 2.44 -15.96
C ILE A 668 -7.50 1.43 -15.72
N SER A 669 -8.07 1.38 -14.51
CA SER A 669 -9.19 0.49 -14.22
C SER A 669 -10.44 0.82 -15.05
N PHE A 670 -10.83 2.10 -15.08
CA PHE A 670 -12.05 2.54 -15.74
C PHE A 670 -11.97 2.43 -17.28
N LEU A 671 -10.91 2.97 -17.88
CA LEU A 671 -10.72 2.91 -19.33
C LEU A 671 -10.34 1.49 -19.79
N GLY A 672 -9.63 0.70 -18.97
CA GLY A 672 -9.31 -0.69 -19.28
C GLY A 672 -10.57 -1.52 -19.51
N VAL A 673 -11.57 -1.39 -18.62
CA VAL A 673 -12.88 -2.04 -18.79
C VAL A 673 -13.63 -1.47 -20.00
N HIS A 674 -13.60 -0.16 -20.22
CA HIS A 674 -14.26 0.45 -21.36
C HIS A 674 -13.68 -0.05 -22.71
N GLN A 675 -12.35 -0.03 -22.85
CA GLN A 675 -11.67 -0.50 -24.07
C GLN A 675 -11.87 -2.00 -24.29
N ALA A 676 -11.82 -2.79 -23.22
CA ALA A 676 -12.14 -4.22 -23.29
C ALA A 676 -13.59 -4.43 -23.79
N GLY A 677 -14.53 -3.64 -23.29
CA GLY A 677 -15.91 -3.67 -23.79
C GLY A 677 -16.01 -3.37 -25.29
N LEU A 678 -15.32 -2.36 -25.77
CA LEU A 678 -15.27 -2.03 -27.20
C LEU A 678 -14.69 -3.19 -28.03
N ARG A 679 -13.58 -3.75 -27.59
CA ARG A 679 -12.91 -4.89 -28.26
C ARG A 679 -13.77 -6.16 -28.26
N LEU A 680 -14.60 -6.35 -27.25
CA LEU A 680 -15.51 -7.50 -27.06
C LEU A 680 -16.93 -7.22 -27.61
N ASN A 681 -17.12 -6.22 -28.49
CA ASN A 681 -18.42 -5.86 -29.06
C ASN A 681 -19.50 -5.54 -28.00
N GLN A 682 -19.13 -4.83 -26.96
CA GLN A 682 -19.98 -4.42 -25.83
C GLN A 682 -20.53 -5.61 -25.00
N ALA A 683 -19.84 -6.75 -25.00
CA ALA A 683 -20.21 -7.90 -24.16
C ALA A 683 -20.10 -7.60 -22.66
N LEU A 684 -19.25 -6.67 -22.28
CA LEU A 684 -19.09 -6.15 -20.92
C LEU A 684 -18.75 -4.63 -20.97
N ASN A 685 -18.88 -3.94 -19.86
CA ASN A 685 -18.49 -2.52 -19.75
C ASN A 685 -18.41 -2.09 -18.27
N ASN A 686 -18.06 -0.83 -18.04
CA ASN A 686 -18.25 -0.16 -16.75
C ASN A 686 -19.75 -0.16 -16.35
N ALA A 687 -20.00 0.10 -15.07
CA ALA A 687 -21.35 0.28 -14.57
C ALA A 687 -22.13 1.32 -15.39
N PRO A 688 -23.44 1.07 -15.66
CA PRO A 688 -24.30 2.08 -16.26
C PRO A 688 -24.24 3.41 -15.47
N PRO A 689 -24.16 4.56 -16.14
CA PRO A 689 -24.01 5.86 -15.46
C PRO A 689 -25.08 6.13 -14.38
N GLY A 690 -26.33 5.66 -14.60
CA GLY A 690 -27.46 5.93 -13.70
C GLY A 690 -27.38 5.26 -12.34
N ILE A 691 -26.56 4.22 -12.18
CA ILE A 691 -26.43 3.48 -10.91
C ILE A 691 -25.09 3.73 -10.19
N ARG A 692 -24.23 4.59 -10.75
CA ARG A 692 -22.94 4.93 -10.13
C ARG A 692 -23.13 5.72 -8.85
N ALA A 693 -22.26 5.52 -7.89
CA ALA A 693 -22.33 6.13 -6.56
C ALA A 693 -22.36 7.66 -6.60
N ASP A 694 -21.75 8.30 -7.60
CA ASP A 694 -21.79 9.76 -7.79
C ASP A 694 -23.18 10.30 -8.20
N GLN A 695 -24.13 9.44 -8.50
CA GLN A 695 -25.53 9.82 -8.74
C GLN A 695 -26.35 9.87 -7.45
N ILE A 696 -25.88 9.29 -6.35
CA ILE A 696 -26.57 9.29 -5.07
C ILE A 696 -26.64 10.71 -4.52
N VAL A 697 -27.85 11.17 -4.21
CA VAL A 697 -28.10 12.47 -3.57
C VAL A 697 -28.13 12.25 -2.07
N LEU A 698 -27.09 12.75 -1.39
CA LEU A 698 -26.98 12.60 0.05
C LEU A 698 -27.91 13.56 0.82
N PRO A 699 -28.35 13.19 2.03
CA PRO A 699 -29.05 14.09 2.93
C PRO A 699 -28.23 15.34 3.30
N ASP A 700 -28.90 16.33 3.91
CA ASP A 700 -28.28 17.53 4.50
C ASP A 700 -27.38 18.34 3.53
N SER A 701 -27.65 18.23 2.23
CA SER A 701 -26.86 18.91 1.18
C SER A 701 -25.36 18.58 1.18
N LEU A 702 -24.98 17.42 1.68
CA LEU A 702 -23.61 16.94 1.59
C LEU A 702 -23.17 16.80 0.10
N PRO A 703 -21.89 17.02 -0.20
CA PRO A 703 -21.36 16.76 -1.54
C PRO A 703 -21.62 15.32 -1.97
N ARG A 704 -21.82 15.11 -3.26
CA ARG A 704 -21.96 13.75 -3.81
C ARG A 704 -20.68 12.94 -3.62
N LEU A 705 -20.82 11.63 -3.58
CA LEU A 705 -19.70 10.71 -3.69
C LEU A 705 -18.96 10.95 -5.01
N ARG A 706 -17.67 10.66 -5.03
CA ARG A 706 -16.87 10.62 -6.26
C ARG A 706 -16.84 9.18 -6.77
N TYR A 707 -16.81 8.99 -8.11
CA TYR A 707 -16.73 7.65 -8.69
C TYR A 707 -15.33 7.33 -9.17
N VAL A 708 -14.84 8.00 -10.19
CA VAL A 708 -13.47 7.90 -10.71
C VAL A 708 -12.92 9.29 -11.00
N SER A 709 -11.60 9.43 -11.00
CA SER A 709 -10.89 10.63 -11.46
C SER A 709 -9.85 10.21 -12.49
N CYS A 710 -9.69 11.03 -13.53
CA CYS A 710 -8.71 10.77 -14.58
C CYS A 710 -7.80 11.98 -14.74
N PRO A 711 -6.48 11.78 -14.89
CA PRO A 711 -5.56 12.86 -15.22
C PRO A 711 -5.99 13.57 -16.51
N GLN A 712 -5.82 14.89 -16.57
CA GLN A 712 -6.30 15.69 -17.68
C GLN A 712 -5.58 15.36 -18.99
N THR A 713 -4.23 15.27 -18.96
CA THR A 713 -3.39 14.96 -20.12
C THR A 713 -2.56 13.71 -19.78
N PRO A 714 -3.14 12.51 -19.93
CA PRO A 714 -2.60 11.33 -19.30
C PRO A 714 -1.47 10.65 -20.07
N TYR A 715 -1.41 10.79 -21.40
CA TYR A 715 -0.56 9.96 -22.23
C TYR A 715 0.81 10.59 -22.50
N LEU A 716 1.79 9.72 -22.77
CA LEU A 716 3.14 10.10 -23.21
C LEU A 716 3.23 10.28 -24.71
N ASP A 717 2.38 9.58 -25.46
CA ASP A 717 2.42 9.42 -26.91
C ASP A 717 1.36 10.26 -27.64
N SER A 718 0.52 11.00 -26.93
CA SER A 718 -0.48 11.87 -27.54
C SER A 718 -0.86 13.07 -26.62
N ASP A 719 -1.43 14.10 -27.23
CA ASP A 719 -1.95 15.29 -26.53
C ASP A 719 -3.45 15.15 -26.21
N GLU A 720 -4.00 13.94 -26.24
CA GLU A 720 -5.39 13.69 -25.84
C GLU A 720 -5.65 14.13 -24.41
N ASP A 721 -6.75 14.84 -24.20
CA ASP A 721 -7.15 15.31 -22.89
C ASP A 721 -8.57 14.86 -22.51
N ASN A 722 -8.87 14.86 -21.21
CA ASN A 722 -10.20 14.56 -20.68
C ASN A 722 -10.79 13.23 -21.20
N VAL A 723 -9.95 12.21 -21.36
CA VAL A 723 -10.26 10.94 -22.04
C VAL A 723 -11.38 10.12 -21.37
N CYS A 724 -11.70 10.39 -20.10
CA CYS A 724 -12.82 9.75 -19.40
C CYS A 724 -14.14 10.54 -19.53
N ARG A 725 -14.14 11.69 -20.20
CA ARG A 725 -15.30 12.57 -20.23
C ARG A 725 -16.44 11.99 -21.06
N GLY A 726 -17.60 11.84 -20.43
CA GLY A 726 -18.82 11.34 -21.08
C GLY A 726 -18.93 9.82 -21.19
N LEU A 727 -18.02 9.08 -20.54
CA LEU A 727 -18.03 7.62 -20.48
C LEU A 727 -18.80 7.10 -19.28
#